data_5acaa6f5c4c24a75ff9806bf4901f3c0
#
_entry.id   5acaa6f5c4c24a75ff9806bf4901f3c0
#
_cell.length_a   1.000
_cell.length_b   1.000
_cell.length_c   1.000
_cell.angle_alpha   90.00
_cell.angle_beta   90.00
_cell.angle_gamma   90.00
#
_symmetry.space_group_name_H-M   'P 1'
#
loop_
_entity.id
_entity.type
_entity.pdbx_description
1 polymer ?
#
loop_
_entity_poly.entity_id
_entity_poly.type
_entity_poly.pdbx_seq_one_letter_code
_entity_poly.pdbx_strand_id
1 'polypeptide(L)'
;LQDVLKRENPTHMAVCFDPPGSTFRHDSFEGYKAERPPTPEDIRFAIPYIKRILEAYRIPVIEVMGYEADDVIGTIAHQAEKEGFDVYMATPDKDYGQLVEENVFMYRPKHSGGYEILGVEEVKAKYGLENQEQVIDLLGLMGDSSDNIPGCPGVGEKTAVKLLQEFGSIENLLANTDKLRGALKTKVESNVEQIKFSRFLATIKTDTPIELNEEELLVKEPNIKELLGLFQELEFKSLISKYSESAPTPTVKKAAEPKQLSLFDLFDEAEKVAEIADETADFERKSIQNTPHKYKLVESSNFADFIGDLSIQSTFCFDTETTGLDVFNDRLLGLSFSWKETEGYYVPVSEENRAEVLSALKPIFENPNTKKIGQNMKFDLMVLAVNGIALKGELCDCMIAHYLLQPELKHGMDYLAEVYLGYQTIHYEDLVGGKGKKQLTLQEVPLEKVCDYAAEDADITFRLWKILAEKLQQESLEHLFYDIEMPLMKCLAKMELNGVRIDSASLNASADKLREEILNIQNEVTQMAGEEFNLSSAKQVGEILFDKLKIVEKAKKTKTGQYVTSEEVLESLSSKHPIVKKILEYRGIKKLLSTYVEALPEMINAKTGKIHTSYNQTVTATGRLSSSNPNLQNIPIRDEMGKEIRRAFIPDEGHVFFSADYSQIELRIMAHLSGDENMVNAFNAGEDIHTATSAKIYGVEISEVTKDMRRNAKTANFGIIYGISAFGLSERLGISRTEAKTLIEGYF
;
A
#
# COMPACT_ATOMS: atom_id res chain seq x y z
N LEU A 1 12.24 -2.87 -15.65
CA LEU A 1 13.67 -2.84 -15.95
C LEU A 1 14.39 -4.04 -15.35
N GLN A 2 14.45 -4.18 -14.01
CA GLN A 2 15.13 -5.31 -13.34
C GLN A 2 14.63 -6.70 -13.80
N ASP A 3 13.33 -6.81 -14.03
CA ASP A 3 12.71 -8.05 -14.48
C ASP A 3 13.14 -8.41 -15.90
N VAL A 4 13.27 -7.41 -16.79
CA VAL A 4 13.80 -7.58 -18.16
C VAL A 4 15.28 -7.97 -18.11
N LEU A 5 16.10 -7.22 -17.37
CA LEU A 5 17.53 -7.50 -17.23
C LEU A 5 17.78 -8.92 -16.69
N LYS A 6 17.03 -9.35 -15.68
CA LYS A 6 17.21 -10.68 -15.05
C LYS A 6 16.70 -11.82 -15.93
N ARG A 7 15.61 -11.62 -16.65
CA ARG A 7 14.94 -12.68 -17.42
C ARG A 7 15.53 -12.85 -18.81
N GLU A 8 15.75 -11.73 -19.51
CA GLU A 8 16.17 -11.75 -20.91
C GLU A 8 17.70 -11.66 -21.04
N ASN A 9 18.39 -11.18 -19.99
CA ASN A 9 19.85 -11.03 -19.95
C ASN A 9 20.42 -10.36 -21.21
N PRO A 10 19.94 -9.16 -21.58
CA PRO A 10 20.35 -8.50 -22.81
C PRO A 10 21.82 -8.11 -22.78
N THR A 11 22.50 -8.16 -23.91
CA THR A 11 23.90 -7.71 -24.04
C THR A 11 23.99 -6.18 -24.09
N HIS A 12 23.01 -5.54 -24.71
CA HIS A 12 22.92 -4.09 -24.91
C HIS A 12 21.56 -3.58 -24.47
N MET A 13 21.49 -2.38 -23.94
CA MET A 13 20.24 -1.76 -23.50
C MET A 13 20.33 -0.24 -23.57
N ALA A 14 19.25 0.40 -23.99
CA ALA A 14 19.04 1.84 -23.86
C ALA A 14 17.58 2.14 -23.48
N VAL A 15 17.33 3.32 -22.94
CA VAL A 15 15.99 3.84 -22.68
C VAL A 15 15.85 5.19 -23.39
N CYS A 16 14.89 5.27 -24.31
CA CYS A 16 14.62 6.49 -25.05
C CYS A 16 13.48 7.28 -24.38
N PHE A 17 13.62 8.59 -24.31
CA PHE A 17 12.61 9.51 -23.80
C PHE A 17 12.27 10.54 -24.87
N ASP A 18 11.04 11.03 -24.84
CA ASP A 18 10.64 12.21 -25.59
C ASP A 18 11.39 13.43 -25.04
N PRO A 19 12.07 14.22 -25.89
CA PRO A 19 12.72 15.44 -25.46
C PRO A 19 11.68 16.53 -25.14
N PRO A 20 12.03 17.52 -24.34
CA PRO A 20 11.17 18.68 -24.13
C PRO A 20 11.08 19.53 -25.42
N GLY A 21 9.86 19.96 -25.77
CA GLY A 21 9.61 20.85 -26.90
C GLY A 21 8.78 20.22 -28.01
N SER A 22 8.64 20.95 -29.13
CA SER A 22 7.92 20.47 -30.32
C SER A 22 8.75 19.48 -31.12
N THR A 23 8.07 18.56 -31.80
CA THR A 23 8.67 17.64 -32.77
C THR A 23 8.24 18.04 -34.16
N PHE A 24 8.89 17.48 -35.19
CA PHE A 24 8.53 17.77 -36.57
C PHE A 24 7.06 17.48 -36.91
N ARG A 25 6.39 16.57 -36.16
CA ARG A 25 4.94 16.31 -36.30
C ARG A 25 4.11 17.45 -35.75
N HIS A 26 4.47 18.03 -34.59
CA HIS A 26 3.83 19.21 -34.05
C HIS A 26 3.99 20.42 -34.98
N ASP A 27 5.17 20.60 -35.55
CA ASP A 27 5.45 21.69 -36.50
C ASP A 27 4.67 21.53 -37.81
N SER A 28 4.34 20.28 -38.18
CA SER A 28 3.57 19.97 -39.40
C SER A 28 2.05 20.00 -39.18
N PHE A 29 1.59 19.75 -37.93
CA PHE A 29 0.16 19.68 -37.57
C PHE A 29 -0.09 20.17 -36.16
N GLU A 30 -0.64 21.36 -36.00
CA GLU A 30 -0.96 21.97 -34.72
C GLU A 30 -1.93 21.11 -33.88
N GLY A 31 -2.78 20.31 -34.54
CA GLY A 31 -3.71 19.39 -33.88
C GLY A 31 -3.05 18.09 -33.37
N TYR A 32 -1.79 17.81 -33.69
CA TYR A 32 -1.13 16.56 -33.30
C TYR A 32 -1.00 16.46 -31.78
N LYS A 33 -1.53 15.39 -31.19
CA LYS A 33 -1.58 15.14 -29.74
C LYS A 33 -2.24 16.27 -28.90
N ALA A 34 -2.96 17.23 -29.53
CA ALA A 34 -3.53 18.40 -28.85
C ALA A 34 -4.63 18.04 -27.80
N GLU A 35 -5.27 16.89 -27.96
CA GLU A 35 -6.30 16.40 -27.02
C GLU A 35 -5.71 15.59 -25.87
N ARG A 36 -4.41 15.31 -25.85
CA ARG A 36 -3.75 14.62 -24.73
C ARG A 36 -3.75 15.54 -23.52
N PRO A 37 -4.20 15.06 -22.33
CA PRO A 37 -4.05 15.82 -21.09
C PRO A 37 -2.56 16.06 -20.80
N PRO A 38 -2.20 17.19 -20.18
CA PRO A 38 -0.82 17.43 -19.79
C PRO A 38 -0.32 16.32 -18.86
N THR A 39 0.96 15.98 -18.98
CA THR A 39 1.59 14.98 -18.10
C THR A 39 1.35 15.36 -16.63
N PRO A 40 0.78 14.46 -15.80
CA PRO A 40 0.57 14.71 -14.38
C PRO A 40 1.84 15.22 -13.69
N GLU A 41 1.65 16.10 -12.71
CA GLU A 41 2.77 16.75 -12.02
C GLU A 41 3.71 15.74 -11.36
N ASP A 42 3.14 14.71 -10.72
CA ASP A 42 3.89 13.63 -10.07
C ASP A 42 4.79 12.88 -11.07
N ILE A 43 4.32 12.64 -12.29
CA ILE A 43 5.12 11.99 -13.34
C ILE A 43 6.25 12.93 -13.80
N ARG A 44 5.96 14.22 -13.97
CA ARG A 44 7.00 15.21 -14.32
C ARG A 44 8.07 15.31 -13.25
N PHE A 45 7.68 15.22 -11.98
CA PHE A 45 8.58 15.18 -10.84
C PHE A 45 9.43 13.89 -10.82
N ALA A 46 8.84 12.75 -11.18
CA ALA A 46 9.53 11.45 -11.18
C ALA A 46 10.57 11.28 -12.33
N ILE A 47 10.37 11.94 -13.47
CA ILE A 47 11.25 11.76 -14.64
C ILE A 47 12.75 12.00 -14.32
N PRO A 48 13.18 13.08 -13.63
CA PRO A 48 14.57 13.28 -13.26
C PRO A 48 15.14 12.13 -12.42
N TYR A 49 14.36 11.60 -11.46
CA TYR A 49 14.77 10.46 -10.64
C TYR A 49 14.90 9.18 -11.46
N ILE A 50 13.98 8.94 -12.39
CA ILE A 50 14.07 7.78 -13.29
C ILE A 50 15.36 7.85 -14.11
N LYS A 51 15.73 9.03 -14.64
CA LYS A 51 16.98 9.20 -15.39
C LYS A 51 18.21 8.97 -14.50
N ARG A 52 18.25 9.51 -13.28
CA ARG A 52 19.32 9.25 -12.30
C ARG A 52 19.45 7.76 -11.96
N ILE A 53 18.34 7.05 -11.81
CA ILE A 53 18.33 5.61 -11.57
C ILE A 53 18.90 4.85 -12.77
N LEU A 54 18.51 5.20 -13.98
CA LEU A 54 19.05 4.60 -15.21
C LEU A 54 20.56 4.85 -15.35
N GLU A 55 21.03 6.06 -15.07
CA GLU A 55 22.44 6.43 -15.03
C GLU A 55 23.21 5.59 -14.00
N ALA A 56 22.66 5.41 -12.81
CA ALA A 56 23.24 4.54 -11.78
C ALA A 56 23.24 3.06 -12.18
N TYR A 57 22.26 2.60 -12.97
CA TYR A 57 22.29 1.30 -13.64
C TYR A 57 23.30 1.25 -14.80
N ARG A 58 23.91 2.36 -15.19
CA ARG A 58 24.76 2.53 -16.37
C ARG A 58 24.04 2.17 -17.66
N ILE A 59 22.75 2.47 -17.72
CA ILE A 59 21.92 2.30 -18.92
C ILE A 59 21.76 3.68 -19.54
N PRO A 60 22.18 3.86 -20.81
CA PRO A 60 22.07 5.12 -21.51
C PRO A 60 20.63 5.60 -21.65
N VAL A 61 20.43 6.90 -21.38
CA VAL A 61 19.20 7.62 -21.67
C VAL A 61 19.40 8.40 -22.96
N ILE A 62 18.56 8.16 -23.95
CA ILE A 62 18.68 8.77 -25.27
C ILE A 62 17.50 9.70 -25.51
N GLU A 63 17.80 10.94 -25.90
CA GLU A 63 16.84 11.98 -26.29
C GLU A 63 17.40 12.73 -27.51
N VAL A 64 16.59 12.88 -28.57
CA VAL A 64 16.98 13.60 -29.78
C VAL A 64 16.00 14.74 -30.01
N MET A 65 16.48 15.98 -29.93
CA MET A 65 15.62 17.16 -30.06
C MET A 65 14.93 17.20 -31.44
N GLY A 66 13.61 17.47 -31.43
CA GLY A 66 12.78 17.54 -32.61
C GLY A 66 12.21 16.20 -33.11
N TYR A 67 12.57 15.08 -32.45
CA TYR A 67 12.08 13.74 -32.78
C TYR A 67 11.43 13.11 -31.51
N GLU A 68 10.48 12.20 -31.71
CA GLU A 68 9.89 11.44 -30.65
C GLU A 68 10.73 10.21 -30.27
N ALA A 69 10.56 9.66 -29.09
CA ALA A 69 11.27 8.45 -28.66
C ALA A 69 11.09 7.29 -29.65
N ASP A 70 9.91 7.21 -30.29
CA ASP A 70 9.56 6.19 -31.27
C ASP A 70 10.47 6.26 -32.50
N ASP A 71 10.76 7.49 -33.00
CA ASP A 71 11.65 7.71 -34.15
C ASP A 71 13.09 7.34 -33.79
N VAL A 72 13.52 7.65 -32.57
CA VAL A 72 14.85 7.32 -32.05
C VAL A 72 15.03 5.81 -31.96
N ILE A 73 14.03 5.13 -31.34
CA ILE A 73 14.02 3.67 -31.20
C ILE A 73 14.02 3.01 -32.58
N GLY A 74 13.16 3.47 -33.50
CA GLY A 74 13.10 2.94 -34.85
C GLY A 74 14.45 3.07 -35.61
N THR A 75 15.13 4.21 -35.43
CA THR A 75 16.45 4.44 -36.04
C THR A 75 17.51 3.51 -35.47
N ILE A 76 17.60 3.41 -34.13
CA ILE A 76 18.59 2.56 -33.48
C ILE A 76 18.32 1.08 -33.79
N ALA A 77 17.03 0.65 -33.73
CA ALA A 77 16.65 -0.72 -34.04
C ALA A 77 17.09 -1.14 -35.44
N HIS A 78 16.83 -0.29 -36.43
CA HIS A 78 17.23 -0.54 -37.83
C HIS A 78 18.75 -0.55 -38.05
N GLN A 79 19.50 0.30 -37.32
CA GLN A 79 20.97 0.27 -37.36
C GLN A 79 21.51 -1.00 -36.69
N ALA A 80 20.97 -1.37 -35.50
CA ALA A 80 21.40 -2.56 -34.77
C ALA A 80 21.11 -3.86 -35.51
N GLU A 81 19.98 -3.97 -36.22
CA GLU A 81 19.67 -5.12 -37.05
C GLU A 81 20.73 -5.30 -38.17
N LYS A 82 21.15 -4.20 -38.81
CA LYS A 82 22.20 -4.24 -39.84
C LYS A 82 23.56 -4.70 -39.33
N GLU A 83 23.84 -4.45 -38.05
CA GLU A 83 25.05 -4.94 -37.37
C GLU A 83 24.88 -6.38 -36.84
N GLY A 84 23.70 -7.00 -37.05
CA GLY A 84 23.43 -8.40 -36.74
C GLY A 84 22.89 -8.65 -35.32
N PHE A 85 22.30 -7.65 -34.67
CA PHE A 85 21.63 -7.80 -33.37
C PHE A 85 20.20 -8.30 -33.51
N ASP A 86 19.76 -9.13 -32.56
CA ASP A 86 18.36 -9.37 -32.28
C ASP A 86 17.84 -8.23 -31.40
N VAL A 87 16.93 -7.41 -31.91
CA VAL A 87 16.45 -6.20 -31.24
C VAL A 87 15.06 -6.43 -30.66
N TYR A 88 14.89 -6.10 -29.39
CA TYR A 88 13.60 -6.19 -28.67
C TYR A 88 13.14 -4.80 -28.22
N MET A 89 12.11 -4.28 -28.87
CA MET A 89 11.49 -2.98 -28.53
C MET A 89 10.46 -3.19 -27.42
N ALA A 90 10.79 -2.79 -26.19
CA ALA A 90 9.95 -2.95 -25.03
C ALA A 90 8.87 -1.85 -24.96
N THR A 91 7.72 -2.08 -25.59
CA THR A 91 6.63 -1.10 -25.70
C THR A 91 5.25 -1.77 -25.74
N PRO A 92 4.21 -1.15 -25.13
CA PRO A 92 2.81 -1.55 -25.34
C PRO A 92 2.20 -0.96 -26.62
N ASP A 93 2.90 -0.01 -27.28
CA ASP A 93 2.34 0.74 -28.39
C ASP A 93 2.24 -0.11 -29.65
N LYS A 94 1.06 -0.07 -30.27
CA LYS A 94 0.74 -0.81 -31.49
C LYS A 94 1.49 -0.32 -32.73
N ASP A 95 1.90 0.95 -32.73
CA ASP A 95 2.48 1.61 -33.88
C ASP A 95 3.88 1.07 -34.20
N TYR A 96 4.57 0.51 -33.19
CA TYR A 96 5.84 -0.20 -33.37
C TYR A 96 5.74 -1.48 -34.21
N GLY A 97 4.52 -1.94 -34.50
CA GLY A 97 4.33 -3.04 -35.45
C GLY A 97 4.89 -2.78 -36.85
N GLN A 98 5.02 -1.49 -37.24
CA GLN A 98 5.64 -1.08 -38.52
C GLN A 98 7.16 -1.27 -38.56
N LEU A 99 7.81 -1.37 -37.40
CA LEU A 99 9.26 -1.50 -37.26
C LEU A 99 9.72 -2.95 -37.11
N VAL A 100 8.79 -3.91 -37.02
CA VAL A 100 9.14 -5.33 -36.87
C VAL A 100 9.73 -5.88 -38.15
N GLU A 101 10.93 -6.48 -38.05
CA GLU A 101 11.66 -7.09 -39.13
C GLU A 101 12.15 -8.50 -38.73
N GLU A 102 13.01 -9.15 -39.53
CA GLU A 102 13.45 -10.52 -39.28
C GLU A 102 14.11 -10.68 -37.91
N ASN A 103 14.89 -9.67 -37.46
CA ASN A 103 15.60 -9.66 -36.20
C ASN A 103 15.16 -8.48 -35.28
N VAL A 104 14.02 -7.83 -35.57
CA VAL A 104 13.45 -6.75 -34.77
C VAL A 104 12.07 -7.15 -34.30
N PHE A 105 11.90 -7.23 -32.98
CA PHE A 105 10.71 -7.75 -32.32
C PHE A 105 10.08 -6.72 -31.37
N MET A 106 8.76 -6.73 -31.25
CA MET A 106 8.07 -6.05 -30.17
C MET A 106 8.05 -6.94 -28.92
N TYR A 107 8.50 -6.40 -27.79
CA TYR A 107 8.44 -7.02 -26.47
C TYR A 107 7.33 -6.34 -25.66
N ARG A 108 6.16 -6.93 -25.65
CA ARG A 108 4.93 -6.28 -25.19
C ARG A 108 4.44 -6.84 -23.85
N PRO A 109 4.16 -5.98 -22.83
CA PRO A 109 3.55 -6.44 -21.58
C PRO A 109 2.09 -6.89 -21.79
N LYS A 110 1.70 -8.01 -21.14
CA LYS A 110 0.32 -8.52 -21.15
C LYS A 110 -0.46 -8.01 -19.94
N HIS A 111 -1.74 -7.69 -20.13
CA HIS A 111 -2.64 -7.35 -19.01
C HIS A 111 -2.80 -8.48 -17.97
N SER A 112 -2.61 -9.74 -18.38
CA SER A 112 -2.66 -10.93 -17.51
C SER A 112 -1.35 -11.19 -16.75
N GLY A 113 -0.36 -10.32 -16.87
CA GLY A 113 1.00 -10.50 -16.40
C GLY A 113 1.88 -11.27 -17.40
N GLY A 114 3.20 -10.99 -17.35
CA GLY A 114 4.17 -11.50 -18.33
C GLY A 114 4.23 -10.66 -19.59
N TYR A 115 4.91 -11.18 -20.61
CA TYR A 115 5.17 -10.49 -21.88
C TYR A 115 4.87 -11.40 -23.07
N GLU A 116 4.66 -10.80 -24.22
CA GLU A 116 4.60 -11.48 -25.51
C GLU A 116 5.63 -10.86 -26.46
N ILE A 117 6.24 -11.70 -27.27
CA ILE A 117 7.15 -11.27 -28.33
C ILE A 117 6.34 -11.35 -29.62
N LEU A 118 6.33 -10.26 -30.37
CA LEU A 118 5.65 -10.18 -31.66
C LEU A 118 6.70 -9.95 -32.73
N GLY A 119 6.90 -10.96 -33.58
CA GLY A 119 7.65 -10.86 -34.82
C GLY A 119 6.73 -10.57 -36.00
N VAL A 120 7.25 -10.69 -37.21
CA VAL A 120 6.56 -10.37 -38.47
C VAL A 120 5.24 -11.18 -38.60
N GLU A 121 5.29 -12.49 -38.36
CA GLU A 121 4.11 -13.34 -38.49
C GLU A 121 3.03 -13.06 -37.46
N GLU A 122 3.41 -12.74 -36.22
CA GLU A 122 2.48 -12.38 -35.17
C GLU A 122 1.82 -11.03 -35.44
N VAL A 123 2.56 -10.04 -35.95
CA VAL A 123 2.01 -8.74 -36.35
C VAL A 123 1.03 -8.90 -37.51
N LYS A 124 1.41 -9.63 -38.55
CA LYS A 124 0.53 -9.95 -39.69
C LYS A 124 -0.76 -10.62 -39.24
N ALA A 125 -0.65 -11.66 -38.43
CA ALA A 125 -1.81 -12.41 -37.91
C ALA A 125 -2.72 -11.53 -37.04
N LYS A 126 -2.13 -10.68 -36.22
CA LYS A 126 -2.86 -9.81 -35.28
C LYS A 126 -3.70 -8.76 -35.98
N TYR A 127 -3.16 -8.12 -37.00
CA TYR A 127 -3.83 -7.04 -37.73
C TYR A 127 -4.51 -7.52 -39.02
N GLY A 128 -4.36 -8.78 -39.41
CA GLY A 128 -4.94 -9.35 -40.64
C GLY A 128 -4.30 -8.79 -41.92
N LEU A 129 -3.01 -8.49 -41.85
CA LEU A 129 -2.21 -7.87 -42.93
C LEU A 129 -1.35 -8.91 -43.66
N GLU A 130 -0.94 -8.61 -44.89
CA GLU A 130 -0.07 -9.48 -45.69
C GLU A 130 1.41 -9.28 -45.34
N ASN A 131 1.78 -8.04 -44.98
CA ASN A 131 3.11 -7.70 -44.49
C ASN A 131 3.03 -6.66 -43.38
N GLN A 132 4.06 -6.53 -42.54
CA GLN A 132 4.13 -5.63 -41.41
C GLN A 132 4.19 -4.14 -41.77
N GLU A 133 4.73 -3.79 -42.96
CA GLU A 133 4.80 -2.40 -43.45
C GLU A 133 3.40 -1.81 -43.63
N GLN A 134 2.39 -2.66 -43.90
CA GLN A 134 0.99 -2.25 -44.01
C GLN A 134 0.42 -1.67 -42.72
N VAL A 135 1.11 -1.79 -41.57
CA VAL A 135 0.70 -1.13 -40.32
C VAL A 135 0.67 0.39 -40.49
N ILE A 136 1.64 0.96 -41.24
CA ILE A 136 1.66 2.40 -41.56
C ILE A 136 0.41 2.79 -42.35
N ASP A 137 0.07 2.00 -43.37
CA ASP A 137 -1.09 2.24 -44.23
C ASP A 137 -2.41 2.02 -43.48
N LEU A 138 -2.43 1.03 -42.60
CA LEU A 138 -3.58 0.81 -41.73
C LEU A 138 -3.86 2.04 -40.86
N LEU A 139 -2.86 2.58 -40.18
CA LEU A 139 -2.94 3.79 -39.39
C LEU A 139 -3.29 5.02 -40.21
N GLY A 140 -2.68 5.16 -41.41
CA GLY A 140 -2.99 6.24 -42.35
C GLY A 140 -4.43 6.25 -42.83
N LEU A 141 -5.06 5.08 -42.99
CA LEU A 141 -6.46 4.93 -43.40
C LEU A 141 -7.43 5.11 -42.23
N MET A 142 -7.19 4.45 -41.09
CA MET A 142 -8.14 4.49 -39.96
C MET A 142 -7.94 5.71 -39.07
N GLY A 143 -6.77 6.34 -39.09
CA GLY A 143 -6.37 7.38 -38.15
C GLY A 143 -6.03 6.82 -36.78
N ASP A 144 -5.61 7.71 -35.88
CA ASP A 144 -5.44 7.43 -34.45
C ASP A 144 -6.01 8.56 -33.59
N SER A 145 -7.04 8.23 -32.81
CA SER A 145 -7.66 9.20 -31.91
C SER A 145 -6.77 9.58 -30.73
N SER A 146 -5.82 8.74 -30.32
CA SER A 146 -4.89 9.04 -29.23
C SER A 146 -3.91 10.15 -29.61
N ASP A 147 -3.53 10.20 -30.87
CA ASP A 147 -2.58 11.16 -31.43
C ASP A 147 -3.25 12.24 -32.28
N ASN A 148 -4.57 12.19 -32.33
CA ASN A 148 -5.40 13.06 -33.17
C ASN A 148 -5.01 12.99 -34.66
N ILE A 149 -4.66 11.80 -35.15
CA ILE A 149 -4.40 11.55 -36.57
C ILE A 149 -5.74 11.30 -37.26
N PRO A 150 -6.12 12.14 -38.26
CA PRO A 150 -7.50 12.16 -38.73
C PRO A 150 -7.94 10.91 -39.54
N GLY A 151 -7.05 10.25 -40.25
CA GLY A 151 -7.37 9.13 -41.13
C GLY A 151 -8.33 9.50 -42.26
N CYS A 152 -8.98 8.49 -42.86
CA CYS A 152 -10.07 8.66 -43.81
C CYS A 152 -11.42 8.68 -43.08
N PRO A 153 -12.22 9.74 -43.13
CA PRO A 153 -13.48 9.86 -42.39
C PRO A 153 -14.45 8.70 -42.64
N GLY A 154 -14.76 7.96 -41.56
CA GLY A 154 -15.67 6.81 -41.58
C GLY A 154 -15.07 5.53 -42.18
N VAL A 155 -13.74 5.45 -42.23
CA VAL A 155 -12.96 4.22 -42.44
C VAL A 155 -12.37 3.82 -41.09
N GLY A 156 -12.89 2.79 -40.48
CA GLY A 156 -12.33 2.20 -39.27
C GLY A 156 -11.48 0.96 -39.61
N GLU A 157 -10.86 0.39 -38.58
CA GLU A 157 -9.92 -0.73 -38.69
C GLU A 157 -10.37 -1.84 -39.63
N LYS A 158 -11.58 -2.38 -39.43
CA LYS A 158 -12.11 -3.47 -40.28
C LYS A 158 -12.21 -3.11 -41.77
N THR A 159 -12.50 -1.85 -42.06
CA THR A 159 -12.62 -1.36 -43.44
C THR A 159 -11.24 -1.13 -44.01
N ALA A 160 -10.33 -0.55 -43.24
CA ALA A 160 -8.94 -0.32 -43.64
C ALA A 160 -8.21 -1.63 -43.94
N VAL A 161 -8.35 -2.66 -43.08
CA VAL A 161 -7.80 -4.00 -43.30
C VAL A 161 -8.30 -4.60 -44.64
N LYS A 162 -9.63 -4.51 -44.91
CA LYS A 162 -10.18 -5.00 -46.19
C LYS A 162 -9.62 -4.28 -47.39
N LEU A 163 -9.46 -2.96 -47.31
CA LEU A 163 -8.86 -2.17 -48.36
C LEU A 163 -7.41 -2.59 -48.61
N LEU A 164 -6.62 -2.82 -47.54
CA LEU A 164 -5.24 -3.25 -47.65
C LEU A 164 -5.11 -4.69 -48.21
N GLN A 165 -6.03 -5.60 -47.83
CA GLN A 165 -6.08 -6.93 -48.43
C GLN A 165 -6.43 -6.92 -49.92
N GLU A 166 -7.23 -5.94 -50.38
CA GLU A 166 -7.65 -5.85 -51.78
C GLU A 166 -6.64 -5.09 -52.62
N PHE A 167 -6.01 -4.01 -52.09
CA PHE A 167 -5.16 -3.11 -52.83
C PHE A 167 -3.66 -3.18 -52.47
N GLY A 168 -3.33 -3.80 -51.34
CA GLY A 168 -1.94 -3.97 -50.88
C GLY A 168 -1.36 -2.73 -50.21
N SER A 169 -1.59 -1.53 -50.73
CA SER A 169 -1.09 -0.26 -50.13
C SER A 169 -2.02 0.92 -50.40
N ILE A 170 -1.82 2.00 -49.63
CA ILE A 170 -2.52 3.29 -49.85
C ILE A 170 -2.27 3.83 -51.26
N GLU A 171 -1.05 3.76 -51.75
CA GLU A 171 -0.69 4.24 -53.09
C GLU A 171 -1.48 3.51 -54.17
N ASN A 172 -1.56 2.18 -54.08
CA ASN A 172 -2.29 1.38 -55.03
C ASN A 172 -3.82 1.55 -54.86
N LEU A 173 -4.33 1.74 -53.64
CA LEU A 173 -5.72 2.09 -53.40
C LEU A 173 -6.08 3.42 -54.08
N LEU A 174 -5.28 4.45 -53.89
CA LEU A 174 -5.52 5.79 -54.47
C LEU A 174 -5.39 5.81 -55.99
N ALA A 175 -4.54 4.95 -56.55
CA ALA A 175 -4.40 4.81 -58.03
C ALA A 175 -5.58 4.02 -58.65
N ASN A 176 -6.34 3.26 -57.88
CA ASN A 176 -7.41 2.37 -58.35
C ASN A 176 -8.77 2.65 -57.69
N THR A 177 -9.08 3.89 -57.40
CA THR A 177 -10.36 4.29 -56.74
C THR A 177 -11.57 3.98 -57.59
N ASP A 178 -11.42 3.76 -58.89
CA ASP A 178 -12.45 3.32 -59.80
C ASP A 178 -13.03 1.94 -59.47
N LYS A 179 -12.28 1.07 -58.80
CA LYS A 179 -12.70 -0.24 -58.31
C LYS A 179 -13.59 -0.15 -57.08
N LEU A 180 -13.52 0.95 -56.35
CA LEU A 180 -14.39 1.21 -55.18
C LEU A 180 -15.82 1.55 -55.60
N ARG A 181 -16.81 1.27 -54.74
CA ARG A 181 -18.21 1.50 -55.02
C ARG A 181 -18.90 2.31 -53.89
N GLY A 182 -19.93 3.07 -54.29
CA GLY A 182 -20.81 3.76 -53.35
C GLY A 182 -20.10 4.79 -52.46
N ALA A 183 -20.56 4.94 -51.22
CA ALA A 183 -20.06 5.95 -50.27
C ALA A 183 -18.55 5.83 -49.96
N LEU A 184 -17.99 4.62 -50.04
CA LEU A 184 -16.58 4.38 -49.76
C LEU A 184 -15.67 5.02 -50.82
N LYS A 185 -16.07 4.89 -52.10
CA LYS A 185 -15.40 5.55 -53.22
C LYS A 185 -15.32 7.07 -53.00
N THR A 186 -16.47 7.69 -52.78
CA THR A 186 -16.55 9.13 -52.54
C THR A 186 -15.70 9.57 -51.34
N LYS A 187 -15.70 8.82 -50.26
CA LYS A 187 -14.90 9.12 -49.06
C LYS A 187 -13.41 9.11 -49.33
N VAL A 188 -12.92 8.06 -50.02
CA VAL A 188 -11.49 7.95 -50.35
C VAL A 188 -11.09 9.04 -51.32
N GLU A 189 -11.84 9.24 -52.40
CA GLU A 189 -11.54 10.28 -53.43
C GLU A 189 -11.58 11.71 -52.87
N SER A 190 -12.48 11.99 -51.93
CA SER A 190 -12.59 13.32 -51.35
C SER A 190 -11.54 13.62 -50.27
N ASN A 191 -10.81 12.61 -49.78
CA ASN A 191 -9.89 12.76 -48.65
C ASN A 191 -8.46 12.28 -48.99
N VAL A 192 -8.05 12.29 -50.27
CA VAL A 192 -6.76 11.79 -50.72
C VAL A 192 -5.57 12.45 -49.98
N GLU A 193 -5.60 13.77 -49.88
CA GLU A 193 -4.51 14.50 -49.21
C GLU A 193 -4.50 14.26 -47.69
N GLN A 194 -5.67 14.13 -47.09
CA GLN A 194 -5.80 13.80 -45.66
C GLN A 194 -5.28 12.39 -45.38
N ILE A 195 -5.56 11.41 -46.21
CA ILE A 195 -5.03 10.04 -46.09
C ILE A 195 -3.51 10.02 -46.18
N LYS A 196 -2.94 10.71 -47.16
CA LYS A 196 -1.46 10.83 -47.31
C LYS A 196 -0.84 11.52 -46.10
N PHE A 197 -1.47 12.59 -45.64
CA PHE A 197 -1.00 13.31 -44.47
C PHE A 197 -1.09 12.49 -43.20
N SER A 198 -2.17 11.73 -42.98
CA SER A 198 -2.33 10.82 -41.87
C SER A 198 -1.29 9.70 -41.87
N ARG A 199 -0.97 9.17 -43.08
CA ARG A 199 0.12 8.21 -43.25
C ARG A 199 1.48 8.82 -42.88
N PHE A 200 1.75 10.06 -43.28
CA PHE A 200 2.97 10.79 -42.90
C PHE A 200 3.09 10.94 -41.40
N LEU A 201 2.01 11.33 -40.68
CA LEU A 201 1.99 11.48 -39.25
C LEU A 201 2.19 10.14 -38.52
N ALA A 202 1.61 9.04 -39.02
CA ALA A 202 1.69 7.72 -38.46
C ALA A 202 3.04 7.00 -38.70
N THR A 203 3.84 7.50 -39.63
CA THR A 203 5.13 6.89 -40.00
C THR A 203 6.18 7.20 -38.92
N ILE A 204 6.74 6.18 -38.34
CA ILE A 204 7.91 6.29 -37.44
C ILE A 204 9.16 6.47 -38.34
N LYS A 205 9.95 7.50 -38.06
CA LYS A 205 11.18 7.73 -38.78
C LYS A 205 12.31 6.81 -38.32
N THR A 206 13.07 6.28 -39.29
CA THR A 206 14.24 5.42 -39.05
C THR A 206 15.54 6.07 -39.49
N ASP A 207 15.52 7.40 -39.70
CA ASP A 207 16.63 8.21 -40.21
C ASP A 207 16.89 9.45 -39.32
N THR A 208 16.62 9.34 -38.02
CA THR A 208 16.95 10.42 -37.08
C THR A 208 18.46 10.64 -36.98
N PRO A 209 18.93 11.87 -36.64
CA PRO A 209 20.34 12.19 -36.59
C PRO A 209 21.06 11.59 -35.37
N ILE A 210 21.01 10.27 -35.25
CA ILE A 210 21.69 9.49 -34.21
C ILE A 210 22.40 8.29 -34.83
N GLU A 211 23.57 7.97 -34.32
CA GLU A 211 24.34 6.79 -34.72
C GLU A 211 24.37 5.79 -33.57
N LEU A 212 24.26 4.50 -33.90
CA LEU A 212 24.41 3.42 -32.97
C LEU A 212 25.84 3.39 -32.40
N ASN A 213 25.95 3.45 -31.08
CA ASN A 213 27.23 3.29 -30.39
C ASN A 213 27.15 2.04 -29.50
N GLU A 214 27.61 0.91 -30.02
CA GLU A 214 27.53 -0.38 -29.32
C GLU A 214 28.23 -0.35 -27.96
N GLU A 215 29.38 0.31 -27.84
CA GLU A 215 30.15 0.38 -26.59
C GLU A 215 29.38 1.13 -25.48
N GLU A 216 28.62 2.16 -25.84
CA GLU A 216 27.77 2.91 -24.91
C GLU A 216 26.57 2.11 -24.49
N LEU A 217 25.95 1.33 -25.38
CA LEU A 217 24.77 0.56 -25.12
C LEU A 217 25.04 -0.76 -24.38
N LEU A 218 26.29 -1.19 -24.27
CA LEU A 218 26.67 -2.43 -23.58
C LEU A 218 26.18 -2.40 -22.13
N VAL A 219 25.47 -3.44 -21.73
CA VAL A 219 25.03 -3.59 -20.33
C VAL A 219 26.24 -3.77 -19.42
N LYS A 220 26.38 -2.87 -18.47
CA LYS A 220 27.49 -2.84 -17.50
C LYS A 220 26.97 -3.10 -16.10
N GLU A 221 27.85 -3.57 -15.20
CA GLU A 221 27.51 -3.70 -13.79
C GLU A 221 27.03 -2.36 -13.21
N PRO A 222 25.89 -2.33 -12.52
CA PRO A 222 25.35 -1.10 -11.95
C PRO A 222 26.28 -0.45 -10.93
N ASN A 223 26.20 0.86 -10.76
CA ASN A 223 26.80 1.57 -9.64
C ASN A 223 25.95 1.36 -8.38
N ILE A 224 26.20 0.27 -7.67
CA ILE A 224 25.41 -0.15 -6.49
C ILE A 224 25.38 0.95 -5.42
N LYS A 225 26.49 1.65 -5.20
CA LYS A 225 26.56 2.74 -4.19
C LYS A 225 25.61 3.88 -4.52
N GLU A 226 25.55 4.28 -5.77
CA GLU A 226 24.68 5.35 -6.23
C GLU A 226 23.21 4.92 -6.26
N LEU A 227 22.94 3.67 -6.68
CA LEU A 227 21.61 3.08 -6.61
C LEU A 227 21.08 3.01 -5.19
N LEU A 228 21.87 2.55 -4.24
CA LEU A 228 21.47 2.51 -2.84
C LEU A 228 21.20 3.91 -2.28
N GLY A 229 22.03 4.91 -2.64
CA GLY A 229 21.76 6.31 -2.27
C GLY A 229 20.45 6.84 -2.82
N LEU A 230 20.15 6.56 -4.10
CA LEU A 230 18.89 6.94 -4.74
C LEU A 230 17.69 6.18 -4.16
N PHE A 231 17.84 4.89 -3.90
CA PHE A 231 16.77 4.10 -3.29
C PHE A 231 16.50 4.50 -1.84
N GLN A 232 17.50 4.97 -1.10
CA GLN A 232 17.32 5.58 0.22
C GLN A 232 16.62 6.93 0.12
N GLU A 233 17.05 7.82 -0.81
CA GLU A 233 16.38 9.10 -1.08
C GLU A 233 14.90 8.91 -1.47
N LEU A 234 14.58 7.87 -2.23
CA LEU A 234 13.24 7.53 -2.71
C LEU A 234 12.51 6.50 -1.83
N GLU A 235 13.15 6.05 -0.75
CA GLU A 235 12.59 5.10 0.22
C GLU A 235 12.13 3.75 -0.40
N PHE A 236 12.82 3.27 -1.42
CA PHE A 236 12.53 2.01 -2.10
C PHE A 236 13.09 0.80 -1.32
N LYS A 237 12.48 0.49 -0.17
CA LYS A 237 12.94 -0.52 0.79
C LYS A 237 13.23 -1.88 0.19
N SER A 238 12.33 -2.40 -0.65
CA SER A 238 12.50 -3.70 -1.31
C SER A 238 13.70 -3.73 -2.28
N LEU A 239 14.04 -2.57 -2.87
CA LEU A 239 15.20 -2.45 -3.73
C LEU A 239 16.48 -2.27 -2.92
N ILE A 240 16.44 -1.53 -1.82
CA ILE A 240 17.56 -1.40 -0.88
C ILE A 240 17.95 -2.79 -0.38
N SER A 241 17.03 -3.57 0.16
CA SER A 241 17.26 -4.95 0.61
C SER A 241 17.91 -5.81 -0.48
N LYS A 242 17.30 -5.83 -1.67
CA LYS A 242 17.75 -6.63 -2.81
C LYS A 242 19.18 -6.31 -3.26
N TYR A 243 19.59 -5.03 -3.25
CA TYR A 243 20.91 -4.61 -3.69
C TYR A 243 21.95 -4.62 -2.56
N SER A 244 21.53 -4.62 -1.32
CA SER A 244 22.40 -4.89 -0.17
C SER A 244 22.84 -6.36 -0.12
N GLU A 245 22.06 -7.29 -0.69
CA GLU A 245 22.36 -8.74 -0.74
C GLU A 245 23.22 -9.16 -1.96
N SER A 246 23.46 -8.28 -2.92
CA SER A 246 24.14 -8.63 -4.19
C SER A 246 25.64 -8.38 -4.18
N ALA A 247 26.35 -8.99 -3.22
CA ALA A 247 27.78 -9.30 -3.37
C ALA A 247 27.97 -10.82 -3.51
N PRO A 248 28.88 -11.32 -4.34
CA PRO A 248 28.83 -12.68 -4.88
C PRO A 248 29.29 -13.76 -3.91
N THR A 249 28.44 -14.75 -3.65
CA THR A 249 28.86 -16.05 -3.09
C THR A 249 28.22 -17.22 -3.87
N PRO A 250 28.89 -18.38 -3.95
CA PRO A 250 28.54 -19.43 -4.91
C PRO A 250 27.46 -20.39 -4.41
N THR A 251 26.67 -20.80 -5.37
CA THR A 251 25.54 -21.75 -5.37
C THR A 251 25.59 -22.95 -4.44
N VAL A 252 24.48 -23.23 -3.73
CA VAL A 252 23.94 -24.61 -3.60
C VAL A 252 22.39 -24.56 -3.62
N LYS A 253 21.79 -25.31 -4.55
CA LYS A 253 20.35 -25.50 -4.73
C LYS A 253 19.75 -26.41 -3.67
N LYS A 254 18.55 -26.07 -3.14
CA LYS A 254 17.49 -27.08 -2.89
C LYS A 254 16.12 -26.41 -2.86
N ALA A 255 15.19 -27.02 -3.60
CA ALA A 255 13.82 -26.61 -3.74
C ALA A 255 12.96 -27.03 -2.53
N ALA A 256 11.95 -26.21 -2.17
CA ALA A 256 10.82 -26.60 -1.34
C ALA A 256 9.56 -25.86 -1.77
N GLU A 257 8.43 -26.57 -1.63
CA GLU A 257 7.10 -26.30 -2.17
C GLU A 257 6.38 -25.09 -1.50
N PRO A 258 5.38 -24.48 -2.16
CA PRO A 258 4.73 -23.27 -1.70
C PRO A 258 3.65 -23.54 -0.64
N LYS A 259 3.72 -22.84 0.49
CA LYS A 259 2.66 -22.72 1.49
C LYS A 259 1.92 -21.39 1.34
N GLN A 260 0.62 -21.46 1.56
CA GLN A 260 -0.33 -20.35 1.46
C GLN A 260 -0.13 -19.37 2.63
N LEU A 261 0.15 -18.10 2.31
CA LEU A 261 0.45 -17.02 3.26
C LEU A 261 -0.82 -16.26 3.66
N SER A 262 -1.02 -16.07 4.96
CA SER A 262 -2.01 -15.16 5.52
C SER A 262 -1.43 -13.73 5.60
N LEU A 263 -2.27 -12.72 5.88
CA LEU A 263 -1.79 -11.33 6.05
C LEU A 263 -0.75 -11.21 7.17
N PHE A 264 -0.75 -12.13 8.14
CA PHE A 264 0.28 -12.25 9.19
C PHE A 264 1.60 -12.85 8.66
N ASP A 265 1.53 -13.74 7.66
CA ASP A 265 2.71 -14.35 7.06
C ASP A 265 3.51 -13.35 6.19
N LEU A 266 2.87 -12.27 5.71
CA LEU A 266 3.54 -11.16 5.03
C LEU A 266 4.43 -10.32 5.97
N PHE A 267 4.08 -10.28 7.26
CA PHE A 267 4.92 -9.65 8.29
C PHE A 267 6.10 -10.58 8.71
N ASP A 268 5.88 -11.89 8.77
CA ASP A 268 6.93 -12.88 9.07
C ASP A 268 7.95 -13.08 7.92
N GLU A 269 7.56 -12.86 6.64
CA GLU A 269 8.53 -12.89 5.53
C GLU A 269 9.43 -11.65 5.48
N ALA A 270 8.95 -10.50 5.95
CA ALA A 270 9.80 -9.32 6.08
C ALA A 270 10.87 -9.46 7.17
N GLU A 271 10.61 -10.27 8.22
CA GLU A 271 11.58 -10.59 9.27
C GLU A 271 12.61 -11.63 8.81
N LYS A 272 12.21 -12.63 8.02
CA LYS A 272 13.15 -13.65 7.50
C LYS A 272 14.16 -13.15 6.47
N VAL A 273 13.91 -12.00 5.87
CA VAL A 273 14.84 -11.34 4.93
C VAL A 273 15.95 -10.61 5.68
N ALA A 274 15.78 -10.31 6.97
CA ALA A 274 16.79 -9.68 7.79
C ALA A 274 17.92 -10.66 8.23
N GLU A 275 17.66 -11.98 8.28
CA GLU A 275 18.65 -12.96 8.74
C GLU A 275 19.70 -13.39 7.69
N ILE A 276 19.62 -12.90 6.43
CA ILE A 276 20.56 -13.33 5.36
C ILE A 276 21.59 -12.25 5.01
N ALA A 277 21.62 -11.15 5.72
CA ALA A 277 22.43 -9.96 5.38
C ALA A 277 23.79 -9.88 6.10
N ASP A 278 24.33 -10.97 6.61
CA ASP A 278 25.66 -10.96 7.23
C ASP A 278 26.69 -11.69 6.34
N GLU A 279 27.27 -10.96 5.44
CA GLU A 279 28.59 -11.08 4.82
C GLU A 279 28.61 -10.40 3.44
N THR A 280 29.01 -9.15 3.38
CA THR A 280 29.92 -8.58 2.36
C THR A 280 29.80 -7.06 2.21
N ALA A 281 30.93 -6.50 2.20
CA ALA A 281 31.41 -5.18 1.78
C ALA A 281 31.68 -4.23 2.93
N ASP A 282 32.96 -3.85 3.08
CA ASP A 282 33.55 -2.80 3.88
C ASP A 282 32.87 -1.41 3.75
N PHE A 283 31.64 -1.33 4.20
CA PHE A 283 31.07 -0.17 4.86
C PHE A 283 30.75 -0.67 6.27
N GLU A 284 31.65 -0.40 7.22
CA GLU A 284 31.38 -0.68 8.63
C GLU A 284 30.05 -0.02 9.01
N ARG A 285 28.94 -0.77 8.93
CA ARG A 285 27.67 -0.37 9.55
C ARG A 285 27.99 -0.15 11.02
N LYS A 286 27.63 1.00 11.52
CA LYS A 286 27.77 1.27 12.95
C LYS A 286 26.92 0.27 13.73
N SER A 287 27.50 -0.32 14.75
CA SER A 287 26.80 -1.22 15.67
C SER A 287 27.49 -1.12 17.03
N ILE A 288 26.97 -1.77 18.03
CA ILE A 288 27.60 -1.84 19.35
C ILE A 288 29.05 -2.36 19.30
N GLN A 289 29.37 -3.20 18.30
CA GLN A 289 30.69 -3.83 18.18
C GLN A 289 31.77 -2.85 17.70
N ASN A 290 31.40 -1.85 16.89
CA ASN A 290 32.38 -0.94 16.27
C ASN A 290 32.15 0.53 16.61
N THR A 291 31.15 0.87 17.43
CA THR A 291 30.88 2.23 17.90
C THR A 291 31.32 2.35 19.36
N PRO A 292 32.21 3.31 19.70
CA PRO A 292 32.58 3.54 21.08
C PRO A 292 31.34 3.93 21.90
N HIS A 293 31.11 3.20 22.98
CA HIS A 293 29.98 3.44 23.89
C HIS A 293 30.37 3.20 25.34
N LYS A 294 29.50 3.65 26.26
CA LYS A 294 29.61 3.44 27.70
C LYS A 294 28.29 3.01 28.26
N TYR A 295 27.97 1.75 28.10
CA TYR A 295 26.78 1.15 28.69
C TYR A 295 27.12 0.57 30.05
N LYS A 296 26.34 0.93 31.07
CA LYS A 296 26.64 0.60 32.46
C LYS A 296 25.47 -0.09 33.14
N LEU A 297 25.77 -1.21 33.73
CA LEU A 297 24.87 -1.85 34.68
C LEU A 297 24.88 -1.06 35.99
N VAL A 298 23.67 -0.70 36.44
CA VAL A 298 23.48 -0.02 37.71
C VAL A 298 23.22 -1.06 38.79
N GLU A 299 24.21 -1.27 39.61
CA GLU A 299 24.17 -2.15 40.79
C GLU A 299 23.93 -1.39 42.08
N SER A 300 23.69 -2.08 43.19
CA SER A 300 23.48 -1.46 44.49
C SER A 300 24.67 -0.54 44.93
N SER A 301 25.87 -0.86 44.48
CA SER A 301 27.08 -0.11 44.81
C SER A 301 27.17 1.28 44.17
N ASN A 302 26.54 1.48 43.02
CA ASN A 302 26.55 2.74 42.26
C ASN A 302 25.15 3.37 42.07
N PHE A 303 24.10 2.76 42.65
CA PHE A 303 22.72 3.18 42.47
C PHE A 303 22.46 4.59 42.98
N ALA A 304 23.01 4.95 44.15
CA ALA A 304 22.84 6.30 44.74
C ALA A 304 23.47 7.40 43.85
N ASP A 305 24.65 7.14 43.31
CA ASP A 305 25.34 8.06 42.40
C ASP A 305 24.54 8.20 41.10
N PHE A 306 24.05 7.09 40.53
CA PHE A 306 23.19 7.10 39.33
C PHE A 306 21.93 7.93 39.57
N ILE A 307 21.22 7.74 40.66
CA ILE A 307 20.01 8.53 40.99
C ILE A 307 20.36 10.02 41.15
N GLY A 308 21.51 10.34 41.76
CA GLY A 308 22.01 11.71 41.86
C GLY A 308 22.22 12.33 40.47
N ASP A 309 22.91 11.61 39.59
CA ASP A 309 23.20 12.07 38.21
C ASP A 309 21.92 12.21 37.37
N LEU A 310 20.98 11.25 37.45
CA LEU A 310 19.71 11.29 36.75
C LEU A 310 18.79 12.42 37.23
N SER A 311 18.77 12.69 38.55
CA SER A 311 17.90 13.68 39.17
C SER A 311 18.15 15.12 38.73
N ILE A 312 19.37 15.44 38.30
CA ILE A 312 19.77 16.77 37.84
C ILE A 312 19.54 16.97 36.33
N GLN A 313 19.16 15.91 35.59
CA GLN A 313 18.94 16.02 34.17
C GLN A 313 17.61 16.76 33.86
N SER A 314 17.67 17.71 32.92
CA SER A 314 16.49 18.40 32.38
C SER A 314 15.78 17.57 31.32
N THR A 315 16.51 16.63 30.71
CA THR A 315 16.02 15.75 29.63
C THR A 315 16.72 14.40 29.71
N PHE A 316 15.97 13.32 29.61
CA PHE A 316 16.53 11.97 29.48
C PHE A 316 15.59 11.06 28.67
N CYS A 317 16.18 10.07 28.02
CA CYS A 317 15.47 8.94 27.43
C CYS A 317 15.35 7.79 28.42
N PHE A 318 14.26 7.03 28.35
CA PHE A 318 14.08 5.81 29.11
C PHE A 318 13.28 4.79 28.33
N ASP A 319 13.44 3.54 28.70
CA ASP A 319 12.68 2.40 28.22
C ASP A 319 12.46 1.39 29.35
N THR A 320 11.44 0.51 29.25
CA THR A 320 11.12 -0.47 30.27
C THR A 320 11.20 -1.89 29.75
N GLU A 321 11.97 -2.75 30.42
CA GLU A 321 12.06 -4.17 30.14
C GLU A 321 11.08 -4.96 31.01
N THR A 322 10.28 -5.82 30.38
CA THR A 322 9.21 -6.60 31.01
C THR A 322 9.27 -8.08 30.63
N THR A 323 8.54 -8.94 31.36
CA THR A 323 8.43 -10.37 31.02
C THR A 323 7.55 -10.64 29.80
N GLY A 324 6.78 -9.66 29.33
CA GLY A 324 5.87 -9.75 28.19
C GLY A 324 5.09 -8.45 28.02
N LEU A 325 4.04 -8.47 27.19
CA LEU A 325 3.33 -7.26 26.77
C LEU A 325 2.03 -6.97 27.58
N ASP A 326 1.66 -7.81 28.51
CA ASP A 326 0.49 -7.60 29.38
C ASP A 326 0.90 -6.79 30.63
N VAL A 327 0.68 -5.48 30.57
CA VAL A 327 1.08 -4.54 31.65
C VAL A 327 0.50 -4.90 33.03
N PHE A 328 -0.58 -5.68 33.12
CA PHE A 328 -1.21 -6.10 34.38
C PHE A 328 -0.63 -7.40 34.92
N ASN A 329 -0.23 -8.31 34.06
CA ASN A 329 0.20 -9.65 34.44
C ASN A 329 1.71 -9.83 34.35
N ASP A 330 2.37 -9.12 33.45
CA ASP A 330 3.81 -9.16 33.29
C ASP A 330 4.55 -8.31 34.34
N ARG A 331 5.79 -8.67 34.57
CA ARG A 331 6.62 -8.03 35.59
C ARG A 331 7.63 -7.11 34.95
N LEU A 332 7.85 -5.96 35.57
CA LEU A 332 8.97 -5.08 35.25
C LEU A 332 10.28 -5.76 35.65
N LEU A 333 11.20 -5.94 34.70
CA LEU A 333 12.51 -6.55 34.84
C LEU A 333 13.65 -5.54 34.98
N GLY A 334 13.47 -4.35 34.41
CA GLY A 334 14.44 -3.29 34.48
C GLY A 334 13.99 -2.03 33.78
N LEU A 335 14.79 -1.00 33.92
CA LEU A 335 14.65 0.26 33.19
C LEU A 335 15.99 0.69 32.63
N SER A 336 15.98 1.15 31.39
CA SER A 336 17.16 1.76 30.78
C SER A 336 17.03 3.26 30.68
N PHE A 337 18.18 3.94 30.65
CA PHE A 337 18.24 5.40 30.61
C PHE A 337 19.41 5.89 29.74
N SER A 338 19.19 7.01 29.05
CA SER A 338 20.24 7.76 28.38
C SER A 338 19.93 9.27 28.41
N TRP A 339 20.94 10.10 28.66
CA TRP A 339 20.86 11.56 28.57
C TRP A 339 22.04 12.17 27.84
N LYS A 340 22.89 11.29 27.28
CA LYS A 340 24.04 11.69 26.50
C LYS A 340 24.35 10.61 25.47
N GLU A 341 24.61 11.04 24.24
CA GLU A 341 24.93 10.12 23.14
C GLU A 341 26.08 9.18 23.51
N THR A 342 25.92 7.92 23.12
CA THR A 342 26.86 6.82 23.37
C THR A 342 27.06 6.48 24.86
N GLU A 343 26.19 6.98 25.73
CA GLU A 343 26.16 6.62 27.15
C GLU A 343 24.77 6.12 27.52
N GLY A 344 24.68 4.93 28.11
CA GLY A 344 23.44 4.30 28.54
C GLY A 344 23.59 3.60 29.88
N TYR A 345 22.48 3.44 30.56
CA TYR A 345 22.43 2.83 31.89
C TYR A 345 21.27 1.84 31.95
N TYR A 346 21.50 0.69 32.54
CA TYR A 346 20.44 -0.28 32.82
C TYR A 346 20.31 -0.54 34.32
N VAL A 347 19.10 -0.37 34.86
CA VAL A 347 18.74 -0.59 36.26
C VAL A 347 17.89 -1.85 36.36
N PRO A 348 18.45 -2.99 36.75
CA PRO A 348 17.69 -4.23 36.91
C PRO A 348 16.73 -4.15 38.10
N VAL A 349 15.52 -4.67 37.92
CA VAL A 349 14.47 -4.73 38.92
C VAL A 349 14.18 -6.18 39.29
N SER A 350 14.56 -6.56 40.50
CA SER A 350 14.25 -7.87 41.12
C SER A 350 13.18 -7.73 42.16
N GLU A 351 12.63 -8.83 42.69
CA GLU A 351 11.67 -8.81 43.80
C GLU A 351 12.29 -8.16 45.08
N GLU A 352 13.61 -8.26 45.24
CA GLU A 352 14.33 -7.77 46.41
C GLU A 352 14.54 -6.26 46.38
N ASN A 353 14.89 -5.69 45.24
CA ASN A 353 15.21 -4.24 45.10
C ASN A 353 14.05 -3.40 44.55
N ARG A 354 12.96 -4.02 44.10
CA ARG A 354 11.83 -3.34 43.43
C ARG A 354 11.32 -2.12 44.19
N ALA A 355 11.08 -2.27 45.49
CA ALA A 355 10.53 -1.19 46.27
C ALA A 355 11.49 0.00 46.39
N GLU A 356 12.79 -0.26 46.54
CA GLU A 356 13.85 0.76 46.58
C GLU A 356 13.98 1.48 45.24
N VAL A 357 14.09 0.73 44.14
CA VAL A 357 14.26 1.29 42.79
C VAL A 357 13.06 2.15 42.40
N LEU A 358 11.85 1.65 42.55
CA LEU A 358 10.63 2.40 42.22
C LEU A 358 10.44 3.64 43.08
N SER A 359 10.77 3.56 44.40
CA SER A 359 10.70 4.72 45.30
C SER A 359 11.69 5.80 44.95
N ALA A 360 12.92 5.44 44.53
CA ALA A 360 13.95 6.40 44.14
C ALA A 360 13.65 7.06 42.78
N LEU A 361 13.11 6.30 41.81
CA LEU A 361 12.79 6.80 40.47
C LEU A 361 11.48 7.60 40.41
N LYS A 362 10.54 7.34 41.32
CA LYS A 362 9.23 8.02 41.33
C LYS A 362 9.32 9.54 41.30
N PRO A 363 10.07 10.25 42.16
CA PRO A 363 10.17 11.71 42.12
C PRO A 363 10.80 12.23 40.79
N ILE A 364 11.64 11.45 40.14
CA ILE A 364 12.28 11.81 38.86
C ILE A 364 11.28 11.73 37.72
N PHE A 365 10.54 10.61 37.62
CA PHE A 365 9.47 10.44 36.64
C PHE A 365 8.31 11.41 36.84
N GLU A 366 7.95 11.71 38.06
CA GLU A 366 6.86 12.63 38.41
C GLU A 366 7.27 14.11 38.40
N ASN A 367 8.53 14.44 38.08
CA ASN A 367 8.98 15.82 37.94
C ASN A 367 8.38 16.47 36.69
N PRO A 368 7.52 17.52 36.83
CA PRO A 368 6.89 18.16 35.67
C PRO A 368 7.86 19.01 34.83
N ASN A 369 9.04 19.34 35.36
CA ASN A 369 10.03 20.21 34.70
C ASN A 369 11.06 19.40 33.88
N THR A 370 10.99 18.08 33.90
CA THR A 370 11.91 17.19 33.18
C THR A 370 11.23 16.64 31.93
N LYS A 371 11.91 16.76 30.79
CA LYS A 371 11.50 16.17 29.51
C LYS A 371 11.88 14.69 29.46
N LYS A 372 10.97 13.82 29.07
CA LYS A 372 11.19 12.39 28.93
C LYS A 372 11.01 11.99 27.47
N ILE A 373 11.97 11.25 26.97
CA ILE A 373 12.03 10.72 25.59
C ILE A 373 11.84 9.21 25.68
N GLY A 374 11.16 8.63 24.71
CA GLY A 374 11.00 7.17 24.57
C GLY A 374 10.58 6.78 23.16
N GLN A 375 10.50 5.48 22.97
CA GLN A 375 10.02 4.84 21.74
C GLN A 375 8.78 4.00 22.06
N ASN A 376 7.63 4.27 21.45
CA ASN A 376 6.35 3.64 21.81
C ASN A 376 6.02 3.82 23.33
N MET A 377 6.29 5.00 23.82
CA MET A 377 6.26 5.41 25.24
C MET A 377 4.91 5.13 25.93
N LYS A 378 3.83 4.95 25.18
CA LYS A 378 2.53 4.61 25.75
C LYS A 378 2.59 3.32 26.58
N PHE A 379 3.34 2.32 26.13
CA PHE A 379 3.55 1.07 26.86
C PHE A 379 4.27 1.33 28.18
N ASP A 380 5.39 2.07 28.15
CA ASP A 380 6.17 2.39 29.34
C ASP A 380 5.40 3.23 30.36
N LEU A 381 4.61 4.18 29.86
CA LEU A 381 3.69 4.96 30.70
C LEU A 381 2.71 4.05 31.45
N MET A 382 2.15 3.06 30.78
CA MET A 382 1.22 2.11 31.41
C MET A 382 1.94 1.18 32.39
N VAL A 383 3.13 0.68 32.06
CA VAL A 383 3.98 -0.12 32.96
C VAL A 383 4.29 0.67 34.22
N LEU A 384 4.73 1.91 34.09
CA LEU A 384 5.01 2.80 35.25
C LEU A 384 3.75 3.06 36.09
N ALA A 385 2.61 3.31 35.44
CA ALA A 385 1.35 3.59 36.13
C ALA A 385 0.88 2.40 36.96
N VAL A 386 0.94 1.18 36.44
CA VAL A 386 0.61 -0.06 37.20
C VAL A 386 1.58 -0.26 38.37
N ASN A 387 2.80 0.24 38.27
CA ASN A 387 3.80 0.22 39.33
C ASN A 387 3.73 1.45 40.27
N GLY A 388 2.68 2.26 40.20
CA GLY A 388 2.43 3.38 41.09
C GLY A 388 3.23 4.66 40.82
N ILE A 389 3.78 4.81 39.60
CA ILE A 389 4.52 5.98 39.14
C ILE A 389 3.73 6.69 38.05
N ALA A 390 3.44 7.99 38.25
CA ALA A 390 2.78 8.82 37.27
C ALA A 390 3.83 9.55 36.42
N LEU A 391 3.86 9.27 35.12
CA LEU A 391 4.77 9.96 34.21
C LEU A 391 4.29 11.39 33.95
N LYS A 392 5.06 12.39 34.38
CA LYS A 392 4.74 13.83 34.25
C LYS A 392 5.80 14.57 33.44
N GLY A 393 5.49 15.81 33.10
CA GLY A 393 6.33 16.68 32.28
C GLY A 393 6.07 16.55 30.80
N GLU A 394 6.99 17.13 30.01
CA GLU A 394 6.95 17.02 28.56
C GLU A 394 7.38 15.61 28.14
N LEU A 395 6.58 14.97 27.33
CA LEU A 395 6.83 13.63 26.79
C LEU A 395 7.11 13.72 25.31
N CYS A 396 8.04 12.90 24.83
CA CYS A 396 8.47 12.87 23.45
C CYS A 396 8.61 11.41 22.99
N ASP A 397 7.74 10.98 22.10
CA ASP A 397 7.74 9.64 21.53
C ASP A 397 8.30 9.67 20.11
N CYS A 398 9.42 8.96 19.87
CA CYS A 398 10.06 8.90 18.55
C CYS A 398 9.19 8.19 17.51
N MET A 399 8.40 7.19 17.91
CA MET A 399 7.49 6.47 17.01
C MET A 399 6.41 7.41 16.48
N ILE A 400 5.78 8.21 17.35
CA ILE A 400 4.77 9.20 16.97
C ILE A 400 5.40 10.34 16.15
N ALA A 401 6.57 10.82 16.53
CA ALA A 401 7.28 11.85 15.78
C ALA A 401 7.56 11.42 14.33
N HIS A 402 8.08 10.21 14.16
CA HIS A 402 8.34 9.68 12.82
C HIS A 402 7.04 9.39 12.04
N TYR A 403 5.99 8.94 12.71
CA TYR A 403 4.69 8.76 12.08
C TYR A 403 4.14 10.07 11.47
N LEU A 404 4.29 11.20 12.15
CA LEU A 404 3.86 12.49 11.62
C LEU A 404 4.69 12.94 10.41
N LEU A 405 5.98 12.60 10.40
CA LEU A 405 6.89 12.91 9.29
C LEU A 405 6.66 12.00 8.09
N GLN A 406 6.41 10.71 8.32
CA GLN A 406 6.36 9.66 7.29
C GLN A 406 5.30 8.59 7.63
N PRO A 407 3.98 8.91 7.51
CA PRO A 407 2.91 8.05 8.02
C PRO A 407 2.76 6.69 7.33
N GLU A 408 3.34 6.52 6.14
CA GLU A 408 3.27 5.27 5.36
C GLU A 408 4.42 4.30 5.65
N LEU A 409 5.40 4.70 6.47
CA LEU A 409 6.59 3.91 6.71
C LEU A 409 6.50 3.09 8.01
N LYS A 410 7.54 2.28 8.27
CA LYS A 410 7.71 1.59 9.55
C LYS A 410 8.26 2.59 10.58
N HIS A 411 7.83 2.46 11.83
CA HIS A 411 8.21 3.38 12.91
C HIS A 411 8.94 2.67 14.06
N GLY A 412 9.34 1.42 13.86
CA GLY A 412 10.14 0.66 14.83
C GLY A 412 11.55 1.25 14.98
N MET A 413 12.11 1.15 16.18
CA MET A 413 13.41 1.73 16.52
C MET A 413 14.53 1.23 15.62
N ASP A 414 14.63 -0.08 15.39
CA ASP A 414 15.66 -0.70 14.54
C ASP A 414 15.67 -0.08 13.14
N TYR A 415 14.48 0.05 12.56
CA TYR A 415 14.31 0.69 11.25
C TYR A 415 14.75 2.17 11.28
N LEU A 416 14.37 2.91 12.32
CA LEU A 416 14.76 4.32 12.47
C LEU A 416 16.27 4.47 12.68
N ALA A 417 16.88 3.59 13.46
CA ALA A 417 18.32 3.56 13.69
C ALA A 417 19.10 3.32 12.39
N GLU A 418 18.65 2.38 11.58
CA GLU A 418 19.26 2.09 10.27
C GLU A 418 19.15 3.30 9.34
N VAL A 419 17.94 3.88 9.21
CA VAL A 419 17.66 4.98 8.28
C VAL A 419 18.32 6.30 8.68
N TYR A 420 18.23 6.69 9.95
CA TYR A 420 18.67 8.02 10.40
C TYR A 420 20.07 8.04 11.00
N LEU A 421 20.56 6.93 11.54
CA LEU A 421 21.85 6.85 12.19
C LEU A 421 22.87 5.98 11.44
N GLY A 422 22.42 5.19 10.44
CA GLY A 422 23.23 4.15 9.79
C GLY A 422 23.73 3.11 10.81
N TYR A 423 22.91 2.80 11.80
CA TYR A 423 23.25 1.99 12.95
C TYR A 423 22.39 0.73 13.01
N GLN A 424 23.02 -0.41 13.17
CA GLN A 424 22.37 -1.71 13.38
C GLN A 424 22.31 -1.98 14.88
N THR A 425 21.09 -2.08 15.41
CA THR A 425 20.81 -2.36 16.82
C THR A 425 20.91 -3.85 17.10
N ILE A 426 21.00 -4.20 18.39
CA ILE A 426 20.84 -5.58 18.87
C ILE A 426 19.34 -5.93 18.74
N HIS A 427 19.01 -6.98 17.97
CA HIS A 427 17.62 -7.43 17.89
C HIS A 427 17.24 -8.29 19.09
N TYR A 428 15.97 -8.19 19.51
CA TYR A 428 15.44 -9.00 20.63
C TYR A 428 15.66 -10.52 20.41
N GLU A 429 15.47 -11.01 19.17
CA GLU A 429 15.70 -12.39 18.80
C GLU A 429 17.17 -12.84 18.94
N ASP A 430 18.13 -11.95 18.85
CA ASP A 430 19.57 -12.25 19.05
C ASP A 430 19.86 -12.59 20.52
N LEU A 431 19.05 -12.07 21.44
CA LEU A 431 19.15 -12.34 22.86
C LEU A 431 18.44 -13.63 23.27
N VAL A 432 17.19 -13.79 22.82
CA VAL A 432 16.31 -14.87 23.31
C VAL A 432 16.23 -16.06 22.34
N GLY A 433 16.78 -15.91 21.12
CA GLY A 433 16.67 -16.90 20.05
C GLY A 433 15.36 -16.82 19.29
N GLY A 434 15.33 -17.42 18.09
CA GLY A 434 14.17 -17.39 17.20
C GLY A 434 12.92 -18.04 17.80
N LYS A 435 11.75 -17.60 17.32
CA LYS A 435 10.42 -18.07 17.78
C LYS A 435 10.30 -19.60 17.76
N GLY A 436 10.03 -20.21 18.90
CA GLY A 436 9.81 -21.64 19.03
C GLY A 436 9.92 -22.15 20.46
N LYS A 437 9.79 -23.48 20.65
CA LYS A 437 9.84 -24.14 21.98
C LYS A 437 11.17 -23.97 22.74
N LYS A 438 12.21 -23.44 22.10
CA LYS A 438 13.53 -23.21 22.70
C LYS A 438 13.85 -21.73 22.90
N GLN A 439 12.92 -20.82 22.62
CA GLN A 439 13.09 -19.41 22.85
C GLN A 439 13.23 -19.15 24.34
N LEU A 440 14.29 -18.44 24.73
CA LEU A 440 14.52 -18.02 26.10
C LEU A 440 13.58 -16.86 26.46
N THR A 441 13.39 -16.66 27.74
CA THR A 441 12.82 -15.42 28.28
C THR A 441 13.97 -14.45 28.59
N LEU A 442 13.68 -13.14 28.61
CA LEU A 442 14.70 -12.13 28.93
C LEU A 442 15.33 -12.36 30.31
N GLN A 443 14.63 -13.00 31.26
CA GLN A 443 15.15 -13.39 32.57
C GLN A 443 16.21 -14.51 32.51
N GLU A 444 16.24 -15.30 31.46
CA GLU A 444 17.20 -16.39 31.26
C GLU A 444 18.44 -15.95 30.51
N VAL A 445 18.41 -14.71 29.98
CA VAL A 445 19.57 -14.08 29.28
C VAL A 445 20.56 -13.55 30.31
N PRO A 446 21.89 -13.69 30.11
CA PRO A 446 22.89 -13.07 30.97
C PRO A 446 22.68 -11.57 31.13
N LEU A 447 22.72 -11.08 32.38
CA LEU A 447 22.39 -9.71 32.74
C LEU A 447 23.24 -8.66 31.97
N GLU A 448 24.49 -8.99 31.66
CA GLU A 448 25.40 -8.13 30.89
C GLU A 448 24.85 -7.92 29.46
N LYS A 449 24.35 -8.96 28.82
CA LYS A 449 23.73 -8.85 27.48
C LYS A 449 22.43 -8.08 27.50
N VAL A 450 21.61 -8.26 28.54
CA VAL A 450 20.40 -7.46 28.74
C VAL A 450 20.75 -5.99 28.97
N CYS A 451 21.84 -5.71 29.69
CA CYS A 451 22.34 -4.37 29.91
C CYS A 451 22.77 -3.71 28.59
N ASP A 452 23.54 -4.40 27.77
CA ASP A 452 23.97 -3.89 26.48
C ASP A 452 22.77 -3.56 25.56
N TYR A 453 21.84 -4.48 25.46
CA TYR A 453 20.60 -4.32 24.66
C TYR A 453 19.77 -3.13 25.16
N ALA A 454 19.36 -3.12 26.43
CA ALA A 454 18.46 -2.11 26.97
C ALA A 454 19.11 -0.70 27.01
N ALA A 455 20.43 -0.62 27.32
CA ALA A 455 21.15 0.65 27.31
C ALA A 455 21.35 1.20 25.90
N GLU A 456 21.52 0.30 24.90
CA GLU A 456 21.55 0.64 23.48
C GLU A 456 20.22 1.25 23.06
N ASP A 457 19.09 0.61 23.41
CA ASP A 457 17.73 1.07 23.07
C ASP A 457 17.49 2.51 23.58
N ALA A 458 17.88 2.79 24.80
CA ALA A 458 17.77 4.13 25.37
C ALA A 458 18.69 5.16 24.67
N ASP A 459 19.97 4.80 24.36
CA ASP A 459 20.90 5.67 23.65
C ASP A 459 20.45 5.96 22.21
N ILE A 460 20.09 4.92 21.48
CA ILE A 460 19.63 5.06 20.10
C ILE A 460 18.35 5.91 20.04
N THR A 461 17.39 5.68 20.91
CA THR A 461 16.17 6.48 21.01
C THR A 461 16.47 7.95 21.36
N PHE A 462 17.43 8.22 22.26
CA PHE A 462 17.85 9.56 22.58
C PHE A 462 18.48 10.28 21.38
N ARG A 463 19.29 9.59 20.60
CA ARG A 463 19.91 10.12 19.37
C ARG A 463 18.89 10.33 18.25
N LEU A 464 17.96 9.42 18.07
CA LEU A 464 16.86 9.55 17.11
C LEU A 464 15.99 10.76 17.41
N TRP A 465 15.66 10.98 18.69
CA TRP A 465 14.85 12.13 19.08
C TRP A 465 15.46 13.46 18.64
N LYS A 466 16.77 13.65 18.73
CA LYS A 466 17.42 14.88 18.29
C LYS A 466 17.16 15.18 16.81
N ILE A 467 17.25 14.15 15.97
CA ILE A 467 17.02 14.28 14.53
C ILE A 467 15.54 14.50 14.24
N LEU A 468 14.67 13.72 14.88
CA LEU A 468 13.24 13.80 14.64
C LEU A 468 12.63 15.12 15.14
N ALA A 469 13.08 15.63 16.28
CA ALA A 469 12.64 16.93 16.80
C ALA A 469 13.00 18.09 15.84
N GLU A 470 14.21 18.06 15.27
CA GLU A 470 14.63 19.06 14.28
C GLU A 470 13.77 18.97 13.00
N LYS A 471 13.47 17.76 12.52
CA LYS A 471 12.60 17.54 11.37
C LYS A 471 11.16 17.98 11.63
N LEU A 472 10.58 17.70 12.80
CA LEU A 472 9.25 18.19 13.17
C LEU A 472 9.17 19.72 13.12
N GLN A 473 10.24 20.40 13.56
CA GLN A 473 10.34 21.87 13.50
C GLN A 473 10.42 22.36 12.03
N GLN A 474 11.26 21.71 11.21
CA GLN A 474 11.42 22.06 9.79
C GLN A 474 10.12 21.94 9.02
N GLU A 475 9.33 20.88 9.29
CA GLU A 475 8.04 20.60 8.66
C GLU A 475 6.85 21.32 9.34
N SER A 476 7.11 22.14 10.37
CA SER A 476 6.08 22.87 11.13
C SER A 476 5.02 21.94 11.78
N LEU A 477 5.40 20.75 12.20
CA LEU A 477 4.54 19.73 12.81
C LEU A 477 4.56 19.77 14.36
N GLU A 478 5.26 20.70 14.99
CA GLU A 478 5.40 20.78 16.46
C GLU A 478 4.03 20.93 17.16
N HIS A 479 3.14 21.78 16.63
CA HIS A 479 1.80 21.95 17.20
C HIS A 479 1.02 20.62 17.15
N LEU A 480 1.04 19.91 16.02
CA LEU A 480 0.36 18.63 15.88
C LEU A 480 0.94 17.59 16.87
N PHE A 481 2.25 17.56 17.00
CA PHE A 481 2.93 16.63 17.89
C PHE A 481 2.65 16.93 19.37
N TYR A 482 2.96 18.15 19.84
CA TYR A 482 2.93 18.47 21.28
C TYR A 482 1.52 18.73 21.81
N ASP A 483 0.63 19.34 21.02
CA ASP A 483 -0.68 19.79 21.49
C ASP A 483 -1.82 18.82 21.14
N ILE A 484 -1.59 17.86 20.22
CA ILE A 484 -2.60 16.89 19.82
C ILE A 484 -2.13 15.46 20.09
N GLU A 485 -1.08 14.97 19.44
CA GLU A 485 -0.73 13.55 19.46
C GLU A 485 -0.17 13.08 20.82
N MET A 486 0.69 13.85 21.45
CA MET A 486 1.25 13.48 22.77
C MET A 486 0.19 13.53 23.88
N PRO A 487 -0.73 14.51 23.95
CA PRO A 487 -1.91 14.44 24.85
C PRO A 487 -2.83 13.28 24.54
N LEU A 488 -3.07 12.97 23.26
CA LEU A 488 -3.87 11.82 22.84
C LEU A 488 -3.26 10.50 23.34
N MET A 489 -1.94 10.30 23.22
CA MET A 489 -1.24 9.12 23.73
C MET A 489 -1.54 8.90 25.23
N LYS A 490 -1.48 9.96 26.06
CA LYS A 490 -1.80 9.88 27.49
C LYS A 490 -3.27 9.51 27.73
N CYS A 491 -4.18 10.05 26.89
CA CYS A 491 -5.60 9.73 26.97
C CYS A 491 -5.85 8.25 26.62
N LEU A 492 -5.23 7.76 25.54
CA LEU A 492 -5.35 6.35 25.12
C LEU A 492 -4.78 5.39 26.17
N ALA A 493 -3.61 5.69 26.72
CA ALA A 493 -3.04 4.91 27.84
C ALA A 493 -4.01 4.80 29.03
N LYS A 494 -4.67 5.90 29.40
CA LYS A 494 -5.67 5.90 30.46
C LYS A 494 -6.90 5.08 30.08
N MET A 495 -7.36 5.13 28.84
CA MET A 495 -8.48 4.32 28.34
C MET A 495 -8.13 2.84 28.37
N GLU A 496 -6.95 2.47 27.92
CA GLU A 496 -6.45 1.09 27.93
C GLU A 496 -6.31 0.55 29.36
N LEU A 497 -5.77 1.33 30.30
CA LEU A 497 -5.70 0.96 31.71
C LEU A 497 -7.07 0.82 32.39
N ASN A 498 -8.03 1.67 32.04
CA ASN A 498 -9.39 1.57 32.58
C ASN A 498 -10.12 0.31 32.11
N GLY A 499 -9.90 -0.09 30.84
CA GLY A 499 -10.60 -1.21 30.23
C GLY A 499 -12.13 -1.04 30.20
N VAL A 500 -12.82 -2.06 29.71
CA VAL A 500 -14.28 -2.11 29.60
C VAL A 500 -14.82 -3.44 30.14
N ARG A 501 -15.95 -3.41 30.84
CA ARG A 501 -16.62 -4.61 31.34
C ARG A 501 -17.50 -5.23 30.26
N ILE A 502 -17.59 -6.55 30.28
CA ILE A 502 -18.54 -7.30 29.46
C ILE A 502 -19.35 -8.29 30.34
N ASP A 503 -20.58 -8.52 29.89
CA ASP A 503 -21.46 -9.57 30.41
C ASP A 503 -21.19 -10.90 29.70
N SER A 504 -20.27 -11.68 30.25
CA SER A 504 -19.91 -12.99 29.69
C SER A 504 -21.05 -13.99 29.68
N ALA A 505 -22.00 -13.87 30.64
CA ALA A 505 -23.17 -14.76 30.72
C ALA A 505 -24.09 -14.53 29.51
N SER A 506 -24.34 -13.26 29.17
CA SER A 506 -25.09 -12.88 27.96
C SER A 506 -24.40 -13.35 26.67
N LEU A 507 -23.08 -13.19 26.55
CA LEU A 507 -22.35 -13.68 25.39
C LEU A 507 -22.39 -15.21 25.27
N ASN A 508 -22.21 -15.94 26.34
CA ASN A 508 -22.29 -17.40 26.35
C ASN A 508 -23.69 -17.90 25.91
N ALA A 509 -24.74 -17.25 26.36
CA ALA A 509 -26.11 -17.57 25.93
C ALA A 509 -26.32 -17.28 24.42
N SER A 510 -25.69 -16.22 23.89
CA SER A 510 -25.69 -15.91 22.49
C SER A 510 -24.86 -16.92 21.68
N ALA A 511 -23.75 -17.43 22.23
CA ALA A 511 -22.93 -18.46 21.60
C ALA A 511 -23.73 -19.73 21.30
N ASP A 512 -24.54 -20.19 22.27
CA ASP A 512 -25.33 -21.40 22.09
C ASP A 512 -26.36 -21.25 20.96
N LYS A 513 -27.06 -20.12 20.90
CA LYS A 513 -27.98 -19.80 19.77
C LYS A 513 -27.27 -19.79 18.40
N LEU A 514 -26.10 -19.15 18.31
CA LEU A 514 -25.33 -19.06 17.09
C LEU A 514 -24.82 -20.44 16.64
N ARG A 515 -24.41 -21.30 17.57
CA ARG A 515 -24.01 -22.67 17.25
C ARG A 515 -25.16 -23.49 16.67
N GLU A 516 -26.36 -23.35 17.24
CA GLU A 516 -27.58 -24.00 16.71
C GLU A 516 -27.89 -23.49 15.28
N GLU A 517 -27.81 -22.17 15.06
CA GLU A 517 -28.05 -21.56 13.76
C GLU A 517 -27.01 -22.01 12.72
N ILE A 518 -25.72 -22.07 13.08
CA ILE A 518 -24.65 -22.63 12.24
C ILE A 518 -24.96 -24.05 11.81
N LEU A 519 -25.40 -24.92 12.76
CA LEU A 519 -25.76 -26.30 12.45
C LEU A 519 -26.94 -26.39 11.48
N ASN A 520 -27.96 -25.54 11.66
CA ASN A 520 -29.10 -25.49 10.76
C ASN A 520 -28.68 -25.08 9.33
N ILE A 521 -27.85 -24.03 9.21
CA ILE A 521 -27.34 -23.58 7.90
C ILE A 521 -26.45 -24.65 7.27
N GLN A 522 -25.60 -25.33 8.06
CA GLN A 522 -24.78 -26.44 7.53
C GLN A 522 -25.64 -27.56 6.95
N ASN A 523 -26.73 -27.94 7.63
CA ASN A 523 -27.67 -28.96 7.14
C ASN A 523 -28.37 -28.51 5.85
N GLU A 524 -28.83 -27.25 5.77
CA GLU A 524 -29.44 -26.69 4.57
C GLU A 524 -28.45 -26.68 3.40
N VAL A 525 -27.23 -26.25 3.62
CA VAL A 525 -26.17 -26.20 2.59
C VAL A 525 -25.79 -27.60 2.14
N THR A 526 -25.68 -28.58 3.05
CA THR A 526 -25.42 -29.98 2.72
C THR A 526 -26.54 -30.57 1.85
N GLN A 527 -27.79 -30.26 2.16
CA GLN A 527 -28.95 -30.71 1.32
C GLN A 527 -28.88 -30.07 -0.08
N MET A 528 -28.57 -28.76 -0.18
CA MET A 528 -28.46 -28.08 -1.47
C MET A 528 -27.26 -28.58 -2.31
N ALA A 529 -26.16 -28.92 -1.65
CA ALA A 529 -24.94 -29.43 -2.29
C ALA A 529 -25.06 -30.93 -2.67
N GLY A 530 -25.89 -31.67 -1.91
CA GLY A 530 -26.05 -33.14 -2.06
C GLY A 530 -24.89 -33.94 -1.47
N GLU A 531 -24.01 -33.32 -0.68
CA GLU A 531 -22.92 -33.94 0.06
C GLU A 531 -22.42 -33.05 1.17
N GLU A 532 -21.77 -33.65 2.16
CA GLU A 532 -21.09 -32.91 3.26
C GLU A 532 -19.75 -32.37 2.79
N PHE A 533 -19.45 -31.15 3.17
CA PHE A 533 -18.15 -30.51 2.94
C PHE A 533 -17.89 -29.41 3.97
N ASN A 534 -16.62 -28.98 4.09
CA ASN A 534 -16.26 -27.94 5.04
C ASN A 534 -16.51 -26.54 4.47
N LEU A 535 -17.54 -25.86 4.98
CA LEU A 535 -17.93 -24.49 4.58
C LEU A 535 -16.87 -23.45 4.92
N SER A 536 -15.98 -23.72 5.87
CA SER A 536 -14.83 -22.85 6.18
C SER A 536 -13.68 -23.01 5.20
N SER A 537 -13.66 -24.08 4.40
CA SER A 537 -12.62 -24.33 3.40
C SER A 537 -12.94 -23.63 2.09
N ALA A 538 -12.23 -22.56 1.76
CA ALA A 538 -12.37 -21.84 0.49
C ALA A 538 -12.23 -22.78 -0.73
N LYS A 539 -11.36 -23.80 -0.63
CA LYS A 539 -11.15 -24.81 -1.67
C LYS A 539 -12.41 -25.65 -1.90
N GLN A 540 -12.94 -26.28 -0.83
CA GLN A 540 -14.12 -27.15 -0.94
C GLN A 540 -15.37 -26.37 -1.36
N VAL A 541 -15.54 -25.16 -0.83
CA VAL A 541 -16.62 -24.24 -1.27
C VAL A 541 -16.51 -23.97 -2.77
N GLY A 542 -15.29 -23.69 -3.26
CA GLY A 542 -15.08 -23.46 -4.69
C GLY A 542 -15.37 -24.68 -5.55
N GLU A 543 -14.96 -25.88 -5.14
CA GLU A 543 -15.24 -27.14 -5.83
C GLU A 543 -16.76 -27.42 -5.90
N ILE A 544 -17.49 -27.20 -4.81
CA ILE A 544 -18.96 -27.39 -4.81
C ILE A 544 -19.64 -26.35 -5.70
N LEU A 545 -19.32 -25.08 -5.60
CA LEU A 545 -20.01 -24.02 -6.33
C LEU A 545 -19.70 -24.06 -7.84
N PHE A 546 -18.46 -24.34 -8.23
CA PHE A 546 -18.00 -24.15 -9.59
C PHE A 546 -17.79 -25.45 -10.38
N ASP A 547 -17.37 -26.54 -9.73
CA ASP A 547 -17.19 -27.82 -10.42
C ASP A 547 -18.48 -28.67 -10.38
N LYS A 548 -19.14 -28.77 -9.21
CA LYS A 548 -20.34 -29.60 -9.03
C LYS A 548 -21.61 -28.88 -9.46
N LEU A 549 -21.93 -27.75 -8.85
CA LEU A 549 -23.16 -26.99 -9.12
C LEU A 549 -23.08 -26.11 -10.36
N LYS A 550 -21.86 -25.79 -10.82
CA LYS A 550 -21.58 -25.01 -12.05
C LYS A 550 -22.42 -23.73 -12.14
N ILE A 551 -22.47 -22.99 -11.02
CA ILE A 551 -23.30 -21.77 -10.90
C ILE A 551 -22.88 -20.64 -11.86
N VAL A 552 -21.65 -20.71 -12.41
CA VAL A 552 -21.14 -19.88 -13.50
C VAL A 552 -20.25 -20.69 -14.43
N GLU A 553 -20.24 -20.34 -15.72
CA GLU A 553 -19.44 -21.04 -16.74
C GLU A 553 -17.94 -20.82 -16.59
N LYS A 554 -17.52 -19.61 -16.15
CA LYS A 554 -16.13 -19.23 -15.94
C LYS A 554 -15.96 -18.60 -14.57
N ALA A 555 -15.48 -19.38 -13.60
CA ALA A 555 -15.17 -18.90 -12.27
C ALA A 555 -13.74 -18.35 -12.19
N LYS A 556 -13.58 -17.26 -11.44
CA LYS A 556 -12.27 -16.63 -11.19
C LYS A 556 -11.39 -17.55 -10.33
N LYS A 557 -10.14 -17.75 -10.75
CA LYS A 557 -9.14 -18.54 -10.00
C LYS A 557 -7.98 -17.66 -9.54
N THR A 558 -7.37 -18.05 -8.43
CA THR A 558 -6.12 -17.48 -7.92
C THR A 558 -4.94 -17.88 -8.81
N LYS A 559 -3.78 -17.26 -8.61
CA LYS A 559 -2.53 -17.63 -9.30
C LYS A 559 -2.14 -19.11 -9.05
N THR A 560 -2.58 -19.69 -7.94
CA THR A 560 -2.36 -21.10 -7.57
C THR A 560 -3.41 -22.05 -8.11
N GLY A 561 -4.34 -21.57 -8.94
CA GLY A 561 -5.38 -22.39 -9.58
C GLY A 561 -6.62 -22.67 -8.71
N GLN A 562 -6.69 -22.19 -7.46
CA GLN A 562 -7.87 -22.33 -6.60
C GLN A 562 -8.97 -21.33 -7.01
N TYR A 563 -10.20 -21.70 -6.80
CA TYR A 563 -11.34 -20.80 -7.02
C TYR A 563 -11.35 -19.66 -6.00
N VAL A 564 -11.60 -18.44 -6.46
CA VAL A 564 -11.78 -17.27 -5.58
C VAL A 564 -13.19 -17.33 -4.99
N THR A 565 -13.27 -17.47 -3.67
CA THR A 565 -14.53 -17.47 -2.90
C THR A 565 -14.55 -16.35 -1.85
N SER A 566 -13.95 -15.19 -2.17
CA SER A 566 -14.03 -14.00 -1.32
C SER A 566 -15.49 -13.54 -1.15
N GLU A 567 -15.76 -12.79 -0.10
CA GLU A 567 -17.08 -12.23 0.20
C GLU A 567 -17.65 -11.46 -1.00
N GLU A 568 -16.85 -10.56 -1.59
CA GLU A 568 -17.20 -9.79 -2.79
C GLU A 568 -17.61 -10.66 -3.99
N VAL A 569 -16.85 -11.74 -4.26
CA VAL A 569 -17.17 -12.67 -5.35
C VAL A 569 -18.47 -13.41 -5.05
N LEU A 570 -18.63 -13.90 -3.82
CA LEU A 570 -19.86 -14.61 -3.43
C LEU A 570 -21.08 -13.69 -3.41
N GLU A 571 -20.96 -12.44 -2.96
CA GLU A 571 -22.03 -11.44 -3.01
C GLU A 571 -22.52 -11.22 -4.45
N SER A 572 -21.60 -11.06 -5.40
CA SER A 572 -21.94 -10.92 -6.84
C SER A 572 -22.67 -12.13 -7.40
N LEU A 573 -22.52 -13.31 -6.79
CA LEU A 573 -23.14 -14.56 -7.18
C LEU A 573 -24.41 -14.91 -6.37
N SER A 574 -24.76 -14.09 -5.37
CA SER A 574 -25.86 -14.36 -4.43
C SER A 574 -27.24 -14.53 -5.10
N SER A 575 -27.43 -13.90 -6.27
CA SER A 575 -28.64 -14.04 -7.08
C SER A 575 -28.66 -15.28 -7.98
N LYS A 576 -27.53 -15.98 -8.17
CA LYS A 576 -27.41 -17.12 -9.11
C LYS A 576 -27.87 -18.43 -8.49
N HIS A 577 -27.62 -18.64 -7.20
CA HIS A 577 -28.03 -19.86 -6.51
C HIS A 577 -28.24 -19.62 -5.00
N PRO A 578 -29.31 -20.17 -4.38
CA PRO A 578 -29.62 -19.97 -2.96
C PRO A 578 -28.47 -20.38 -2.00
N ILE A 579 -27.69 -21.41 -2.36
CA ILE A 579 -26.58 -21.91 -1.57
C ILE A 579 -25.55 -20.82 -1.28
N VAL A 580 -25.36 -19.87 -2.21
CA VAL A 580 -24.37 -18.79 -2.05
C VAL A 580 -24.75 -17.87 -0.88
N LYS A 581 -26.04 -17.52 -0.79
CA LYS A 581 -26.55 -16.71 0.34
C LYS A 581 -26.36 -17.43 1.66
N LYS A 582 -26.59 -18.73 1.71
CA LYS A 582 -26.42 -19.56 2.92
C LYS A 582 -24.93 -19.70 3.31
N ILE A 583 -24.04 -19.78 2.35
CA ILE A 583 -22.59 -19.78 2.62
C ILE A 583 -22.13 -18.42 3.19
N LEU A 584 -22.64 -17.31 2.65
CA LEU A 584 -22.34 -15.97 3.18
C LEU A 584 -22.91 -15.81 4.60
N GLU A 585 -24.14 -16.25 4.86
CA GLU A 585 -24.77 -16.26 6.17
C GLU A 585 -23.96 -17.08 7.18
N TYR A 586 -23.57 -18.31 6.81
CA TYR A 586 -22.69 -19.15 7.61
C TYR A 586 -21.37 -18.44 7.99
N ARG A 587 -20.69 -17.86 7.00
CA ARG A 587 -19.41 -17.16 7.24
C ARG A 587 -19.57 -15.95 8.14
N GLY A 588 -20.64 -15.17 7.97
CA GLY A 588 -20.97 -14.04 8.82
C GLY A 588 -21.16 -14.47 10.28
N ILE A 589 -22.03 -15.46 10.52
CA ILE A 589 -22.32 -15.98 11.87
C ILE A 589 -21.07 -16.62 12.49
N LYS A 590 -20.32 -17.42 11.73
CA LYS A 590 -19.09 -18.05 12.20
C LYS A 590 -18.03 -17.03 12.62
N LYS A 591 -17.89 -15.95 11.85
CA LYS A 591 -17.00 -14.83 12.17
C LYS A 591 -17.44 -14.12 13.46
N LEU A 592 -18.73 -13.84 13.63
CA LEU A 592 -19.26 -13.23 14.85
C LEU A 592 -19.00 -14.11 16.06
N LEU A 593 -19.30 -15.39 15.95
CA LEU A 593 -19.10 -16.37 17.00
C LEU A 593 -17.63 -16.44 17.45
N SER A 594 -16.72 -16.69 16.51
CA SER A 594 -15.30 -16.89 16.82
C SER A 594 -14.56 -15.61 17.19
N THR A 595 -14.89 -14.47 16.58
CA THR A 595 -14.15 -13.22 16.79
C THR A 595 -14.60 -12.45 18.02
N TYR A 596 -15.89 -12.52 18.34
CA TYR A 596 -16.44 -11.72 19.43
C TYR A 596 -17.06 -12.56 20.56
N VAL A 597 -18.00 -13.44 20.23
CA VAL A 597 -18.83 -14.07 21.23
C VAL A 597 -18.04 -15.08 22.10
N GLU A 598 -17.19 -15.88 21.50
CA GLU A 598 -16.31 -16.84 22.18
C GLU A 598 -15.01 -16.19 22.67
N ALA A 599 -14.41 -15.31 21.87
CA ALA A 599 -13.10 -14.75 22.17
C ALA A 599 -13.13 -13.68 23.27
N LEU A 600 -14.14 -12.78 23.30
CA LEU A 600 -14.17 -11.68 24.28
C LEU A 600 -14.20 -12.15 25.74
N PRO A 601 -14.98 -13.18 26.13
CA PRO A 601 -14.93 -13.69 27.49
C PRO A 601 -13.55 -14.23 27.93
N GLU A 602 -12.78 -14.81 26.98
CA GLU A 602 -11.45 -15.34 27.25
C GLU A 602 -10.40 -14.23 27.46
N MET A 603 -10.67 -13.03 26.93
CA MET A 603 -9.79 -11.86 27.04
C MET A 603 -10.01 -11.04 28.31
N ILE A 604 -10.91 -11.45 29.19
CA ILE A 604 -11.12 -10.76 30.47
C ILE A 604 -9.89 -10.94 31.34
N ASN A 605 -9.25 -9.85 31.71
CA ASN A 605 -8.13 -9.87 32.63
C ASN A 605 -8.60 -10.24 34.03
N ALA A 606 -8.01 -11.28 34.62
CA ALA A 606 -8.42 -11.82 35.91
C ALA A 606 -8.24 -10.83 37.10
N LYS A 607 -7.27 -9.89 36.99
CA LYS A 607 -7.01 -8.90 38.07
C LYS A 607 -7.99 -7.73 38.01
N THR A 608 -8.41 -7.31 36.83
CA THR A 608 -9.28 -6.13 36.65
C THR A 608 -10.75 -6.47 36.42
N GLY A 609 -11.04 -7.71 35.96
CA GLY A 609 -12.37 -8.14 35.54
C GLY A 609 -12.85 -7.47 34.24
N LYS A 610 -11.95 -6.91 33.47
CA LYS A 610 -12.22 -6.10 32.26
C LYS A 610 -11.44 -6.58 31.06
N ILE A 611 -11.86 -6.17 29.89
CA ILE A 611 -11.10 -6.30 28.65
C ILE A 611 -10.27 -5.01 28.45
N HIS A 612 -9.03 -5.17 28.06
CA HIS A 612 -8.09 -4.10 27.76
C HIS A 612 -7.64 -4.23 26.33
N THR A 613 -8.13 -3.36 25.46
CA THR A 613 -7.67 -3.25 24.05
C THR A 613 -6.45 -2.36 23.97
N SER A 614 -5.72 -2.41 22.87
CA SER A 614 -4.69 -1.44 22.52
C SER A 614 -5.18 -0.51 21.41
N TYR A 615 -5.06 0.80 21.60
CA TYR A 615 -5.33 1.82 20.58
C TYR A 615 -4.03 2.32 19.96
N ASN A 616 -3.87 2.14 18.67
CA ASN A 616 -2.63 2.46 17.97
C ASN A 616 -2.79 3.74 17.14
N GLN A 617 -1.90 4.72 17.36
CA GLN A 617 -1.87 6.00 16.63
C GLN A 617 -1.12 5.90 15.29
N THR A 618 -0.18 4.96 15.15
CA THR A 618 0.83 4.95 14.09
C THR A 618 0.63 3.83 13.05
N VAL A 619 -0.54 3.19 13.03
CA VAL A 619 -0.82 2.05 12.12
C VAL A 619 -1.46 2.49 10.81
N THR A 620 -2.31 3.51 10.84
CA THR A 620 -3.01 3.99 9.64
C THR A 620 -2.34 5.24 9.08
N ALA A 621 -2.10 5.30 7.78
CA ALA A 621 -1.53 6.49 7.14
C ALA A 621 -2.48 7.71 7.12
N THR A 622 -3.74 7.54 7.57
CA THR A 622 -4.80 8.57 7.47
C THR A 622 -5.04 9.35 8.76
N GLY A 623 -4.26 9.14 9.82
CA GLY A 623 -4.49 9.76 11.14
C GLY A 623 -5.61 9.11 11.96
N ARG A 624 -6.25 8.03 11.46
CA ARG A 624 -7.24 7.29 12.24
C ARG A 624 -6.56 6.36 13.23
N LEU A 625 -7.17 6.17 14.41
CA LEU A 625 -6.77 5.14 15.35
C LEU A 625 -7.12 3.75 14.82
N SER A 626 -6.32 2.77 15.15
CA SER A 626 -6.70 1.35 15.07
C SER A 626 -6.82 0.74 16.47
N SER A 627 -7.56 -0.35 16.56
CA SER A 627 -7.72 -1.09 17.83
C SER A 627 -7.32 -2.55 17.62
N SER A 628 -6.58 -3.11 18.58
CA SER A 628 -6.11 -4.50 18.53
C SER A 628 -6.15 -5.16 19.89
N ASN A 629 -6.25 -6.47 19.90
CA ASN A 629 -6.20 -7.34 21.07
C ASN A 629 -7.18 -6.97 22.21
N PRO A 630 -8.53 -6.95 21.95
CA PRO A 630 -9.26 -7.21 20.71
C PRO A 630 -9.52 -5.93 19.88
N ASN A 631 -9.84 -6.08 18.60
CA ASN A 631 -10.31 -4.95 17.80
C ASN A 631 -11.76 -4.59 18.16
N LEU A 632 -11.94 -3.54 18.97
CA LEU A 632 -13.24 -3.06 19.40
C LEU A 632 -13.91 -2.07 18.43
N GLN A 633 -13.20 -1.60 17.39
CA GLN A 633 -13.76 -0.68 16.40
C GLN A 633 -14.63 -1.38 15.34
N ASN A 634 -14.48 -2.69 15.18
CA ASN A 634 -15.17 -3.47 14.16
C ASN A 634 -16.36 -4.28 14.69
N ILE A 635 -16.86 -3.99 15.90
CA ILE A 635 -18.05 -4.66 16.44
C ILE A 635 -19.25 -4.32 15.55
N PRO A 636 -19.96 -5.31 14.99
CA PRO A 636 -21.08 -5.09 14.09
C PRO A 636 -22.22 -4.31 14.77
N ILE A 637 -22.99 -3.56 13.96
CA ILE A 637 -24.11 -2.76 14.43
C ILE A 637 -25.38 -2.94 13.57
N ARG A 638 -25.23 -3.47 12.34
CA ARG A 638 -26.34 -3.49 11.36
C ARG A 638 -27.34 -4.61 11.59
N ASP A 639 -26.89 -5.76 12.02
CA ASP A 639 -27.70 -6.93 12.31
C ASP A 639 -28.07 -7.05 13.80
N GLU A 640 -29.10 -7.84 14.10
CA GLU A 640 -29.56 -8.02 15.48
C GLU A 640 -28.51 -8.69 16.37
N MET A 641 -27.71 -9.60 15.81
CA MET A 641 -26.66 -10.27 16.55
C MET A 641 -25.51 -9.31 16.92
N GLY A 642 -25.11 -8.44 15.99
CA GLY A 642 -24.16 -7.38 16.30
C GLY A 642 -24.65 -6.45 17.40
N LYS A 643 -25.95 -6.16 17.44
CA LYS A 643 -26.56 -5.39 18.53
C LYS A 643 -26.54 -6.15 19.86
N GLU A 644 -26.75 -7.49 19.87
CA GLU A 644 -26.63 -8.31 21.09
C GLU A 644 -25.19 -8.30 21.61
N ILE A 645 -24.19 -8.44 20.75
CA ILE A 645 -22.77 -8.32 21.13
C ILE A 645 -22.49 -6.95 21.76
N ARG A 646 -23.01 -5.87 21.18
CA ARG A 646 -22.86 -4.52 21.76
C ARG A 646 -23.53 -4.37 23.13
N ARG A 647 -24.70 -4.98 23.35
CA ARG A 647 -25.38 -4.96 24.64
C ARG A 647 -24.59 -5.67 25.74
N ALA A 648 -23.72 -6.61 25.39
CA ALA A 648 -22.87 -7.28 26.35
C ALA A 648 -21.78 -6.36 26.95
N PHE A 649 -21.47 -5.23 26.30
CA PHE A 649 -20.61 -4.21 26.90
C PHE A 649 -21.39 -3.42 27.90
N ILE A 650 -20.98 -3.48 29.16
CA ILE A 650 -21.67 -2.87 30.29
C ILE A 650 -20.77 -1.87 31.02
N PRO A 651 -21.31 -0.77 31.56
CA PRO A 651 -20.54 0.17 32.36
C PRO A 651 -20.20 -0.41 33.74
N ASP A 652 -19.26 0.22 34.43
CA ASP A 652 -19.00 -0.06 35.82
C ASP A 652 -20.22 0.33 36.68
N GLU A 653 -20.34 -0.24 37.88
CA GLU A 653 -21.43 0.06 38.79
C GLU A 653 -21.49 1.56 39.15
N GLY A 654 -22.67 2.14 39.07
CA GLY A 654 -22.85 3.59 39.24
C GLY A 654 -22.45 4.46 38.07
N HIS A 655 -22.05 3.88 36.93
CA HIS A 655 -21.68 4.58 35.71
C HIS A 655 -22.68 4.29 34.59
N VAL A 656 -22.63 5.11 33.55
CA VAL A 656 -23.38 4.94 32.29
C VAL A 656 -22.44 5.12 31.13
N PHE A 657 -22.75 4.48 29.99
CA PHE A 657 -22.09 4.81 28.75
C PHE A 657 -22.59 6.15 28.21
N PHE A 658 -21.66 7.00 27.84
CA PHE A 658 -21.93 8.22 27.08
C PHE A 658 -21.34 8.05 25.69
N SER A 659 -22.17 8.22 24.66
CA SER A 659 -21.75 8.16 23.26
C SER A 659 -22.02 9.51 22.59
N ALA A 660 -21.00 10.07 22.00
CA ALA A 660 -21.11 11.30 21.20
C ALA A 660 -20.36 11.09 19.86
N ASP A 661 -20.99 11.54 18.78
CA ASP A 661 -20.45 11.47 17.44
C ASP A 661 -20.60 12.81 16.73
N TYR A 662 -19.62 13.18 15.93
CA TYR A 662 -19.68 14.39 15.12
C TYR A 662 -20.65 14.23 13.95
N SER A 663 -21.60 15.17 13.86
CA SER A 663 -22.55 15.19 12.74
C SER A 663 -21.85 15.57 11.44
N GLN A 664 -21.65 14.59 10.55
CA GLN A 664 -21.15 14.78 9.18
C GLN A 664 -19.80 15.53 9.12
N ILE A 665 -18.87 15.23 10.04
CA ILE A 665 -17.61 15.98 10.17
C ILE A 665 -16.78 16.01 8.88
N GLU A 666 -16.70 14.91 8.14
CA GLU A 666 -15.96 14.85 6.88
C GLU A 666 -16.52 15.83 5.83
N LEU A 667 -17.85 15.92 5.71
CA LEU A 667 -18.49 16.85 4.80
C LEU A 667 -18.33 18.31 5.26
N ARG A 668 -18.30 18.57 6.57
CA ARG A 668 -18.04 19.90 7.12
C ARG A 668 -16.61 20.35 6.84
N ILE A 669 -15.64 19.44 7.01
CA ILE A 669 -14.24 19.69 6.66
C ILE A 669 -14.11 19.93 5.16
N MET A 670 -14.77 19.13 4.33
CA MET A 670 -14.77 19.31 2.88
C MET A 670 -15.35 20.67 2.47
N ALA A 671 -16.50 21.08 3.05
CA ALA A 671 -17.08 22.39 2.82
C ALA A 671 -16.14 23.53 3.20
N HIS A 672 -15.44 23.39 4.32
CA HIS A 672 -14.47 24.38 4.78
C HIS A 672 -13.26 24.49 3.85
N LEU A 673 -12.67 23.36 3.47
CA LEU A 673 -11.47 23.32 2.63
C LEU A 673 -11.73 23.72 1.18
N SER A 674 -12.88 23.31 0.61
CA SER A 674 -13.26 23.64 -0.77
C SER A 674 -13.80 25.08 -0.92
N GLY A 675 -14.37 25.64 0.16
CA GLY A 675 -15.08 26.89 0.11
C GLY A 675 -16.38 26.83 -0.73
N ASP A 676 -16.91 25.63 -1.03
CA ASP A 676 -18.14 25.47 -1.81
C ASP A 676 -19.32 26.19 -1.12
N GLU A 677 -19.83 27.21 -1.77
CA GLU A 677 -20.87 28.10 -1.20
C GLU A 677 -22.15 27.33 -0.87
N ASN A 678 -22.52 26.31 -1.65
CA ASN A 678 -23.73 25.53 -1.42
C ASN A 678 -23.60 24.66 -0.17
N MET A 679 -22.47 24.01 -0.02
CA MET A 679 -22.19 23.19 1.17
C MET A 679 -22.09 24.07 2.43
N VAL A 680 -21.35 25.17 2.35
CA VAL A 680 -21.19 26.13 3.47
C VAL A 680 -22.54 26.71 3.89
N ASN A 681 -23.36 27.16 2.94
CA ASN A 681 -24.69 27.73 3.21
C ASN A 681 -25.64 26.68 3.82
N ALA A 682 -25.66 25.46 3.29
CA ALA A 682 -26.48 24.35 3.84
C ALA A 682 -26.12 24.07 5.30
N PHE A 683 -24.82 23.97 5.63
CA PHE A 683 -24.39 23.76 7.00
C PHE A 683 -24.71 24.94 7.93
N ASN A 684 -24.54 26.19 7.46
CA ASN A 684 -24.86 27.38 8.24
C ASN A 684 -26.37 27.49 8.48
N ALA A 685 -27.20 27.06 7.54
CA ALA A 685 -28.65 26.98 7.69
C ALA A 685 -29.12 25.83 8.59
N GLY A 686 -28.20 24.93 9.00
CA GLY A 686 -28.53 23.73 9.77
C GLY A 686 -29.25 22.64 8.97
N GLU A 687 -29.15 22.69 7.64
CA GLU A 687 -29.76 21.73 6.74
C GLU A 687 -29.00 20.40 6.72
N ASP A 688 -29.75 19.31 6.48
CA ASP A 688 -29.13 18.01 6.23
C ASP A 688 -28.57 17.96 4.81
N ILE A 689 -27.25 17.96 4.69
CA ILE A 689 -26.55 18.00 3.39
C ILE A 689 -26.95 16.87 2.45
N HIS A 690 -27.28 15.68 2.99
CA HIS A 690 -27.73 14.56 2.16
C HIS A 690 -29.13 14.78 1.61
N THR A 691 -29.99 15.46 2.37
CA THR A 691 -31.31 15.86 1.93
C THR A 691 -31.21 16.98 0.91
N ALA A 692 -30.38 18.00 1.15
CA ALA A 692 -30.13 19.09 0.22
C ALA A 692 -29.54 18.59 -1.11
N THR A 693 -28.54 17.76 -1.07
CA THR A 693 -27.97 17.10 -2.27
C THR A 693 -29.02 16.26 -2.99
N SER A 694 -29.84 15.50 -2.25
CA SER A 694 -30.90 14.69 -2.83
C SER A 694 -31.91 15.54 -3.59
N ALA A 695 -32.40 16.65 -2.99
CA ALA A 695 -33.31 17.59 -3.63
C ALA A 695 -32.77 18.10 -4.97
N LYS A 696 -31.47 18.47 -5.00
CA LYS A 696 -30.82 18.93 -6.24
C LYS A 696 -30.69 17.79 -7.27
N ILE A 697 -30.20 16.63 -6.88
CA ILE A 697 -29.97 15.48 -7.79
C ILE A 697 -31.30 15.03 -8.45
N TYR A 698 -32.37 14.94 -7.66
CA TYR A 698 -33.66 14.46 -8.13
C TYR A 698 -34.58 15.57 -8.65
N GLY A 699 -34.19 16.86 -8.52
CA GLY A 699 -34.98 18.00 -8.95
C GLY A 699 -36.31 18.15 -8.21
N VAL A 700 -36.34 17.86 -6.91
CA VAL A 700 -37.52 17.91 -6.04
C VAL A 700 -37.33 18.90 -4.91
N GLU A 701 -38.41 19.37 -4.31
CA GLU A 701 -38.33 20.19 -3.09
C GLU A 701 -37.79 19.36 -1.89
N ILE A 702 -37.13 20.03 -0.95
CA ILE A 702 -36.51 19.37 0.25
C ILE A 702 -37.55 18.54 1.02
N SER A 703 -38.80 19.03 1.08
CA SER A 703 -39.93 18.35 1.75
C SER A 703 -40.39 17.06 1.06
N GLU A 704 -40.06 16.89 -0.22
CA GLU A 704 -40.43 15.73 -1.05
C GLU A 704 -39.35 14.66 -1.09
N VAL A 705 -38.19 14.91 -0.49
CA VAL A 705 -37.09 13.94 -0.45
C VAL A 705 -37.48 12.73 0.38
N THR A 706 -37.55 11.58 -0.27
CA THR A 706 -37.82 10.29 0.37
C THR A 706 -36.59 9.77 1.13
N LYS A 707 -36.81 8.82 2.04
CA LYS A 707 -35.72 8.15 2.77
C LYS A 707 -34.74 7.43 1.82
N ASP A 708 -35.25 6.88 0.72
CA ASP A 708 -34.41 6.18 -0.28
C ASP A 708 -33.59 7.16 -1.10
N MET A 709 -34.18 8.27 -1.55
CA MET A 709 -33.45 9.36 -2.22
C MET A 709 -32.31 9.87 -1.34
N ARG A 710 -32.61 10.16 -0.06
CA ARG A 710 -31.60 10.60 0.92
C ARG A 710 -30.49 9.58 1.12
N ARG A 711 -30.83 8.27 1.19
CA ARG A 711 -29.84 7.19 1.32
C ARG A 711 -28.93 7.13 0.10
N ASN A 712 -29.48 7.24 -1.09
CA ASN A 712 -28.76 7.23 -2.34
C ASN A 712 -27.82 8.44 -2.44
N ALA A 713 -28.33 9.64 -2.10
CA ALA A 713 -27.52 10.86 -2.02
C ALA A 713 -26.40 10.76 -0.98
N LYS A 714 -26.64 10.13 0.16
CA LYS A 714 -25.60 9.86 1.16
C LYS A 714 -24.49 8.98 0.57
N THR A 715 -24.85 7.92 -0.13
CA THR A 715 -23.87 7.02 -0.80
C THR A 715 -23.12 7.73 -1.92
N ALA A 716 -23.81 8.60 -2.67
CA ALA A 716 -23.20 9.41 -3.71
C ALA A 716 -22.23 10.43 -3.13
N ASN A 717 -22.62 11.20 -2.10
CA ASN A 717 -21.78 12.20 -1.44
C ASN A 717 -20.45 11.63 -0.98
N PHE A 718 -20.50 10.53 -0.21
CA PHE A 718 -19.27 9.86 0.22
C PHE A 718 -18.51 9.21 -0.93
N GLY A 719 -19.23 8.55 -1.85
CA GLY A 719 -18.60 7.90 -3.00
C GLY A 719 -17.84 8.91 -3.89
N ILE A 720 -18.45 10.05 -4.19
CA ILE A 720 -17.84 11.07 -5.05
C ILE A 720 -16.62 11.72 -4.38
N ILE A 721 -16.69 12.03 -3.09
CA ILE A 721 -15.56 12.55 -2.32
C ILE A 721 -14.36 11.61 -2.38
N TYR A 722 -14.61 10.29 -2.36
CA TYR A 722 -13.57 9.26 -2.48
C TYR A 722 -13.31 8.81 -3.93
N GLY A 723 -13.76 9.54 -4.93
CA GLY A 723 -13.44 9.27 -6.34
C GLY A 723 -14.15 8.06 -6.94
N ILE A 724 -15.36 7.72 -6.49
CA ILE A 724 -16.12 6.58 -7.03
C ILE A 724 -16.46 6.77 -8.51
N SER A 725 -16.22 5.73 -9.33
CA SER A 725 -16.65 5.72 -10.71
C SER A 725 -18.17 5.48 -10.84
N ALA A 726 -18.74 5.83 -12.00
CA ALA A 726 -20.15 5.53 -12.28
C ALA A 726 -20.46 4.02 -12.21
N PHE A 727 -19.49 3.17 -12.52
CA PHE A 727 -19.61 1.72 -12.34
C PHE A 727 -19.69 1.34 -10.86
N GLY A 728 -18.75 1.84 -10.03
CA GLY A 728 -18.77 1.55 -8.59
C GLY A 728 -20.02 2.08 -7.89
N LEU A 729 -20.54 3.24 -8.31
CA LEU A 729 -21.78 3.81 -7.76
C LEU A 729 -23.00 2.99 -8.18
N SER A 730 -23.07 2.50 -9.44
CA SER A 730 -24.15 1.66 -9.93
C SER A 730 -24.26 0.33 -9.16
N GLU A 731 -23.14 -0.32 -8.89
CA GLU A 731 -23.08 -1.56 -8.10
C GLU A 731 -23.56 -1.31 -6.65
N ARG A 732 -23.08 -0.22 -6.01
CA ARG A 732 -23.43 0.08 -4.61
C ARG A 732 -24.89 0.46 -4.41
N LEU A 733 -25.50 1.14 -5.37
CA LEU A 733 -26.89 1.58 -5.28
C LEU A 733 -27.87 0.58 -5.93
N GLY A 734 -27.38 -0.41 -6.68
CA GLY A 734 -28.20 -1.35 -7.45
C GLY A 734 -28.98 -0.67 -8.58
N ILE A 735 -28.42 0.42 -9.16
CA ILE A 735 -29.01 1.18 -10.26
C ILE A 735 -28.22 0.98 -11.56
N SER A 736 -28.78 1.43 -12.68
CA SER A 736 -28.08 1.35 -13.97
C SER A 736 -26.86 2.30 -13.99
N ARG A 737 -25.85 1.96 -14.83
CA ARG A 737 -24.68 2.83 -15.02
C ARG A 737 -25.06 4.21 -15.53
N THR A 738 -26.09 4.31 -16.34
CA THR A 738 -26.60 5.59 -16.87
C THR A 738 -27.15 6.44 -15.73
N GLU A 739 -27.98 5.87 -14.85
CA GLU A 739 -28.50 6.55 -13.67
C GLU A 739 -27.36 6.97 -12.71
N ALA A 740 -26.39 6.09 -12.48
CA ALA A 740 -25.23 6.42 -11.65
C ALA A 740 -24.41 7.57 -12.26
N LYS A 741 -24.24 7.60 -13.59
CA LYS A 741 -23.57 8.69 -14.30
C LYS A 741 -24.34 10.02 -14.15
N THR A 742 -25.67 9.99 -14.34
CA THR A 742 -26.54 11.14 -14.16
C THR A 742 -26.48 11.69 -12.71
N LEU A 743 -26.42 10.78 -11.71
CA LEU A 743 -26.27 11.17 -10.31
C LEU A 743 -24.91 11.88 -10.06
N ILE A 744 -23.82 11.39 -10.65
CA ILE A 744 -22.51 12.03 -10.55
C ILE A 744 -22.49 13.39 -11.27
N GLU A 745 -23.02 13.46 -12.51
CA GLU A 745 -23.11 14.70 -13.29
C GLU A 745 -24.01 15.74 -12.62
N GLY A 746 -25.10 15.33 -11.98
CA GLY A 746 -25.98 16.23 -11.23
C GLY A 746 -25.40 16.69 -9.88
N TYR A 747 -24.36 16.02 -9.39
CA TYR A 747 -23.64 16.43 -8.20
C TYR A 747 -22.67 17.59 -8.48
N PHE A 748 -21.98 17.56 -9.61
CA PHE A 748 -21.09 18.64 -10.09
C PHE A 748 -21.86 19.66 -10.91
#